data_ca35e8e4f29707c215f09a817e46d762
#
_entry.id   ca35e8e4f29707c215f09a817e46d762
#
_cell.length_a   1.000
_cell.length_b   1.000
_cell.length_c   1.000
_cell.angle_alpha   90.00
_cell.angle_beta   90.00
_cell.angle_gamma   90.00
#
_symmetry.space_group_name_H-M   'P 1'
#
loop_
_entity.id
_entity.type
_entity.pdbx_description
1 polymer ?
#
loop_
_entity_poly.entity_id
_entity_poly.type
_entity_poly.pdbx_seq_one_letter_code
_entity_poly.pdbx_strand_id
1 'polypeptide(L)'
;MNHRFHFASACLVGLLAACGAATPRASSTAPSAALAGATASPVATASPPEDDAGVPIAATDPTWGSRTAPVTIVEFADFQCPFCARAEPTLALVRKTYGPDRVRIVWKHNPLPFHANARPAAEAAAGVHALAGDEPFWRFLGLVFQHPDDLGEDSYVSWAAQAGVRDQDALRAGLRSHEWAAKVDADLAEARDLGATGTPTFYVNGISIVGARGFDTFQTLVDAQSIAAQAKIATGTTPERVYAVLSKENRAAQPPDRDDDDEPEDTKTVFKVPVGKSPALGPAGAPVTIVEFADYQCPFCVRAEVTLRELRADYGDKLRWIFKNEPLPFHARAEPAAEAALEVRAEKGDAAFWSMHDSMLDAGRDLSDATLVELAVAAGARADKVQSAIAKHTHSGEIDVDGDTADDFQANGTPHFFINGRRLVGAQPKAKFVEIIDEELKKAKALVDAGTRPEAVYDALTRDGKLPSEPDRVAVDALPAGDPVKGPATARVTVHEFADFECPFCGRAEDTLKQVARTYGDRVRFVWHDLPLPFHEQALPAARAAREARKQRGDGAFWKMHDTLLADRSKLSRSDLDDDARALGLDMTRWAAALDGDGHQAELDADAAAAAALGFKGTPSFVIVRAGAKTGATVVGAQEYSRFRKAIDRALAEPDR
;
A
#
# COMPACT_ATOMS: atom_id res chain seq x y z
N MET A 1 54.98 10.33 -8.40
CA MET A 1 55.45 9.36 -9.39
C MET A 1 54.25 9.06 -10.28
N ASN A 2 54.14 9.82 -11.21
CA ASN A 2 54.08 9.81 -12.69
C ASN A 2 53.95 8.41 -13.30
N HIS A 3 52.86 8.19 -14.06
CA HIS A 3 52.91 7.82 -15.48
C HIS A 3 51.59 8.05 -16.19
N ARG A 4 51.61 9.05 -17.06
CA ARG A 4 50.68 9.28 -18.18
C ARG A 4 51.03 8.30 -19.31
N PHE A 5 50.03 7.81 -20.03
CA PHE A 5 50.17 7.42 -21.44
C PHE A 5 49.02 7.99 -22.26
N HIS A 6 49.41 8.91 -23.16
CA HIS A 6 48.68 9.33 -24.36
C HIS A 6 48.93 8.31 -25.46
N PHE A 7 47.93 8.01 -26.27
CA PHE A 7 48.15 7.79 -27.72
C PHE A 7 47.02 8.39 -28.52
N ALA A 8 47.47 9.13 -29.53
CA ALA A 8 46.65 9.90 -30.48
C ALA A 8 46.61 9.22 -31.86
N SER A 9 45.57 9.54 -32.59
CA SER A 9 45.48 9.79 -34.02
C SER A 9 45.68 8.66 -35.03
N ALA A 10 44.72 8.52 -35.93
CA ALA A 10 44.94 8.85 -37.35
C ALA A 10 43.64 8.76 -38.17
N CYS A 11 43.39 9.84 -38.90
CA CYS A 11 42.42 9.98 -39.97
C CYS A 11 42.73 9.07 -41.18
N LEU A 12 41.67 8.63 -41.89
CA LEU A 12 41.81 8.45 -43.34
C LEU A 12 40.56 8.87 -44.07
N VAL A 13 40.77 9.86 -44.98
CA VAL A 13 39.84 10.44 -45.94
C VAL A 13 39.86 9.56 -47.19
N GLY A 14 38.71 9.33 -47.77
CA GLY A 14 38.56 8.70 -49.09
C GLY A 14 37.39 9.29 -49.84
N LEU A 15 37.66 10.34 -50.63
CA LEU A 15 36.78 10.82 -51.71
C LEU A 15 36.81 9.87 -52.89
N LEU A 16 35.68 9.64 -53.55
CA LEU A 16 35.62 9.55 -54.99
C LEU A 16 34.22 9.89 -55.52
N ALA A 17 34.24 10.64 -56.60
CA ALA A 17 33.18 11.42 -57.22
C ALA A 17 32.50 10.71 -58.40
N ALA A 18 31.30 11.17 -58.71
CA ALA A 18 30.80 11.71 -59.95
C ALA A 18 30.13 10.82 -60.99
N CYS A 19 29.11 11.43 -61.54
CA CYS A 19 28.43 11.41 -62.86
C CYS A 19 26.98 10.93 -62.73
N GLY A 20 25.91 11.68 -62.97
CA GLY A 20 25.67 12.72 -63.95
C GLY A 20 24.81 12.20 -65.08
N ALA A 21 23.50 12.54 -65.10
CA ALA A 21 22.76 12.70 -66.37
C ALA A 21 21.38 13.35 -66.15
N ALA A 22 21.05 14.27 -67.01
CA ALA A 22 19.98 15.26 -66.97
C ALA A 22 18.70 14.80 -67.73
N THR A 23 17.58 15.29 -67.23
CA THR A 23 16.29 15.77 -67.80
C THR A 23 15.79 15.26 -69.17
N PRO A 24 14.46 15.28 -69.47
CA PRO A 24 13.76 16.55 -69.69
C PRO A 24 12.31 16.64 -69.15
N ARG A 25 11.91 17.93 -69.06
CA ARG A 25 10.57 18.48 -68.89
C ARG A 25 9.59 18.06 -69.99
N ALA A 26 8.33 17.83 -69.64
CA ALA A 26 7.21 18.08 -70.52
C ALA A 26 6.08 18.77 -69.78
N SER A 27 5.74 19.94 -70.24
CA SER A 27 4.58 20.76 -69.86
C SER A 27 3.31 20.19 -70.51
N SER A 28 2.21 20.16 -69.77
CA SER A 28 0.89 20.11 -70.40
C SER A 28 -0.15 20.78 -69.49
N THR A 29 -0.81 21.68 -70.10
CA THR A 29 -1.87 22.62 -69.74
C THR A 29 -3.12 21.94 -69.16
N ALA A 30 -3.79 22.71 -68.27
CA ALA A 30 -5.12 22.47 -67.69
C ALA A 30 -6.24 22.40 -68.78
N PRO A 31 -7.44 21.87 -68.35
CA PRO A 31 -8.51 22.83 -68.14
C PRO A 31 -9.32 22.60 -66.81
N SER A 32 -9.80 23.74 -66.37
CA SER A 32 -10.79 23.93 -65.31
C SER A 32 -12.11 23.19 -65.61
N ALA A 33 -12.64 22.45 -64.64
CA ALA A 33 -14.08 22.13 -64.57
C ALA A 33 -14.51 22.18 -63.13
N ALA A 34 -15.38 23.13 -62.85
CA ALA A 34 -16.16 23.23 -61.64
C ALA A 34 -17.12 22.05 -61.51
N LEU A 35 -17.18 21.41 -60.39
CA LEU A 35 -18.34 20.56 -60.02
C LEU A 35 -18.53 20.56 -58.49
N ALA A 36 -19.65 21.10 -58.14
CA ALA A 36 -20.63 20.68 -57.13
C ALA A 36 -20.10 20.22 -55.77
N GLY A 37 -20.48 20.94 -54.76
CA GLY A 37 -20.42 20.59 -53.37
C GLY A 37 -21.00 19.22 -53.04
N ALA A 38 -20.15 18.38 -52.53
CA ALA A 38 -20.57 17.27 -51.72
C ALA A 38 -20.52 17.76 -50.27
N THR A 39 -21.68 17.99 -49.70
CA THR A 39 -21.82 18.16 -48.25
C THR A 39 -21.30 16.89 -47.59
N ALA A 40 -20.10 16.97 -47.02
CA ALA A 40 -19.62 15.98 -46.08
C ALA A 40 -20.62 15.98 -44.91
N SER A 41 -21.35 14.91 -44.75
CA SER A 41 -22.09 14.61 -43.52
C SER A 41 -21.08 14.67 -42.35
N PRO A 42 -21.43 15.33 -41.26
CA PRO A 42 -20.56 15.27 -40.08
C PRO A 42 -20.43 13.78 -39.70
N VAL A 43 -19.20 13.27 -39.80
CA VAL A 43 -18.86 12.02 -39.10
C VAL A 43 -19.21 12.30 -37.65
N ALA A 44 -20.21 11.62 -37.15
CA ALA A 44 -20.54 11.63 -35.75
C ALA A 44 -19.25 11.25 -35.01
N THR A 45 -18.63 12.22 -34.38
CA THR A 45 -17.57 11.96 -33.40
C THR A 45 -18.24 11.15 -32.32
N ALA A 46 -18.04 9.82 -32.36
CA ALA A 46 -18.42 8.97 -31.25
C ALA A 46 -17.72 9.54 -30.01
N SER A 47 -18.49 9.85 -28.99
CA SER A 47 -17.96 10.26 -27.68
C SER A 47 -16.86 9.28 -27.27
N PRO A 48 -15.78 9.76 -26.64
CA PRO A 48 -14.73 8.88 -26.17
C PRO A 48 -15.34 7.76 -25.33
N PRO A 49 -14.88 6.51 -25.47
CA PRO A 49 -15.50 5.35 -24.81
C PRO A 49 -15.47 5.37 -23.27
N GLU A 50 -14.96 6.44 -22.66
CA GLU A 50 -14.77 6.60 -21.23
C GLU A 50 -15.73 7.57 -20.55
N ASP A 51 -16.58 8.26 -21.32
CA ASP A 51 -17.55 9.24 -20.80
C ASP A 51 -18.63 8.61 -19.89
N ASP A 52 -18.82 7.30 -19.99
CA ASP A 52 -19.75 6.52 -19.18
C ASP A 52 -19.06 5.68 -18.09
N ALA A 53 -17.80 5.95 -17.77
CA ALA A 53 -17.08 5.27 -16.71
C ALA A 53 -17.60 5.64 -15.32
N GLY A 54 -17.44 4.73 -14.36
CA GLY A 54 -17.79 4.99 -12.96
C GLY A 54 -16.92 6.06 -12.28
N VAL A 55 -15.70 6.26 -12.81
CA VAL A 55 -14.81 7.39 -12.53
C VAL A 55 -14.43 7.98 -13.87
N PRO A 56 -14.98 9.13 -14.26
CA PRO A 56 -14.78 9.71 -15.59
C PRO A 56 -13.34 10.10 -15.87
N ILE A 57 -12.91 9.97 -17.12
CA ILE A 57 -11.58 10.40 -17.59
C ILE A 57 -11.76 11.29 -18.81
N ALA A 58 -11.36 12.56 -18.66
CA ALA A 58 -11.38 13.52 -19.73
C ALA A 58 -10.14 13.41 -20.61
N ALA A 59 -10.24 13.88 -21.86
CA ALA A 59 -9.08 13.93 -22.78
C ALA A 59 -7.97 14.90 -22.30
N THR A 60 -8.31 15.78 -21.37
CA THR A 60 -7.41 16.75 -20.75
C THR A 60 -6.74 16.25 -19.46
N ASP A 61 -6.99 14.99 -19.08
CA ASP A 61 -6.38 14.42 -17.88
C ASP A 61 -5.00 13.86 -18.22
N PRO A 62 -3.95 14.26 -17.48
CA PRO A 62 -2.62 13.71 -17.67
C PRO A 62 -2.62 12.19 -17.47
N THR A 63 -2.08 11.48 -18.45
CA THR A 63 -2.16 10.02 -18.49
C THR A 63 -0.77 9.40 -18.69
N TRP A 64 -0.47 8.35 -17.94
CA TRP A 64 0.65 7.45 -18.14
C TRP A 64 0.15 6.06 -18.47
N GLY A 65 0.73 5.43 -19.47
CA GLY A 65 0.34 4.08 -19.91
C GLY A 65 -0.70 4.06 -21.02
N SER A 66 -1.02 2.86 -21.49
CA SER A 66 -1.91 2.64 -22.62
C SER A 66 -3.39 2.82 -22.24
N ARG A 67 -4.18 3.41 -23.11
CA ARG A 67 -5.65 3.49 -22.98
C ARG A 67 -6.31 2.10 -22.98
N THR A 68 -5.67 1.10 -23.52
CA THR A 68 -6.14 -0.29 -23.56
C THR A 68 -5.58 -1.13 -22.42
N ALA A 69 -4.82 -0.53 -21.48
CA ALA A 69 -4.34 -1.25 -20.31
C ALA A 69 -5.53 -1.83 -19.52
N PRO A 70 -5.44 -3.10 -19.08
CA PRO A 70 -6.54 -3.77 -18.37
C PRO A 70 -6.89 -3.13 -17.03
N VAL A 71 -5.94 -2.40 -16.43
CA VAL A 71 -6.16 -1.71 -15.15
C VAL A 71 -5.85 -0.23 -15.29
N THR A 72 -6.78 0.60 -14.87
CA THR A 72 -6.59 2.05 -14.77
C THR A 72 -6.67 2.49 -13.32
N ILE A 73 -5.69 3.26 -12.88
CA ILE A 73 -5.63 3.93 -11.59
C ILE A 73 -5.88 5.42 -11.83
N VAL A 74 -6.97 5.96 -11.30
CA VAL A 74 -7.22 7.41 -11.29
C VAL A 74 -6.82 7.93 -9.92
N GLU A 75 -5.94 8.91 -9.89
CA GLU A 75 -5.40 9.52 -8.68
C GLU A 75 -5.90 10.95 -8.52
N PHE A 76 -6.59 11.24 -7.42
CA PHE A 76 -6.93 12.58 -6.97
C PHE A 76 -5.89 13.03 -5.95
N ALA A 77 -5.09 14.03 -6.32
CA ALA A 77 -3.93 14.41 -5.51
C ALA A 77 -3.63 15.90 -5.49
N ASP A 78 -2.83 16.29 -4.52
CA ASP A 78 -2.45 17.63 -4.16
C ASP A 78 -0.92 17.74 -4.09
N PHE A 79 -0.33 18.68 -4.83
CA PHE A 79 1.13 18.86 -4.89
C PHE A 79 1.76 19.31 -3.56
N GLN A 80 1.00 19.93 -2.69
CA GLN A 80 1.49 20.36 -1.38
C GLN A 80 1.23 19.29 -0.30
N CYS A 81 0.43 18.26 -0.59
CA CYS A 81 0.11 17.22 0.36
C CYS A 81 1.31 16.27 0.61
N PRO A 82 1.81 16.14 1.85
CA PRO A 82 2.94 15.26 2.14
C PRO A 82 2.60 13.77 1.94
N PHE A 83 1.32 13.41 2.00
CA PHE A 83 0.87 12.05 1.72
C PHE A 83 0.90 11.73 0.23
N CYS A 84 0.61 12.71 -0.66
CA CYS A 84 0.76 12.54 -2.11
C CYS A 84 2.23 12.36 -2.48
N ALA A 85 3.13 13.17 -1.92
CA ALA A 85 4.57 12.99 -2.12
C ALA A 85 5.06 11.61 -1.66
N ARG A 86 4.49 11.04 -0.57
CA ARG A 86 4.80 9.68 -0.10
C ARG A 86 4.23 8.58 -0.98
N ALA A 87 3.11 8.81 -1.64
CA ALA A 87 2.51 7.82 -2.53
C ALA A 87 3.30 7.67 -3.85
N GLU A 88 4.00 8.72 -4.30
CA GLU A 88 4.71 8.71 -5.58
C GLU A 88 5.76 7.59 -5.73
N PRO A 89 6.62 7.29 -4.74
CA PRO A 89 7.50 6.11 -4.83
C PRO A 89 6.73 4.79 -5.02
N THR A 90 5.57 4.66 -4.39
CA THR A 90 4.69 3.49 -4.57
C THR A 90 4.16 3.41 -5.99
N LEU A 91 3.65 4.53 -6.54
CA LEU A 91 3.19 4.58 -7.93
C LEU A 91 4.34 4.38 -8.93
N ALA A 92 5.54 4.88 -8.63
CA ALA A 92 6.72 4.61 -9.44
C ALA A 92 7.05 3.10 -9.46
N LEU A 93 6.88 2.42 -8.34
CA LEU A 93 7.04 0.97 -8.26
C LEU A 93 5.93 0.24 -9.03
N VAL A 94 4.68 0.69 -8.97
CA VAL A 94 3.57 0.17 -9.80
C VAL A 94 3.91 0.31 -11.29
N ARG A 95 4.33 1.50 -11.72
CA ARG A 95 4.76 1.75 -13.13
C ARG A 95 5.88 0.80 -13.56
N LYS A 96 6.89 0.62 -12.70
CA LYS A 96 8.03 -0.26 -12.97
C LYS A 96 7.63 -1.73 -13.02
N THR A 97 6.73 -2.18 -12.14
CA THR A 97 6.36 -3.59 -12.00
C THR A 97 5.43 -4.06 -13.11
N TYR A 98 4.44 -3.23 -13.47
CA TYR A 98 3.41 -3.65 -14.41
C TYR A 98 3.63 -3.15 -15.84
N GLY A 99 4.34 -2.06 -16.02
CA GLY A 99 4.56 -1.45 -17.32
C GLY A 99 3.32 -0.73 -17.90
N PRO A 100 3.52 0.04 -19.00
CA PRO A 100 2.48 0.90 -19.55
C PRO A 100 1.34 0.14 -20.27
N ASP A 101 1.59 -1.10 -20.68
CA ASP A 101 0.59 -1.90 -21.37
C ASP A 101 -0.37 -2.62 -20.41
N ARG A 102 -0.01 -2.74 -19.13
CA ARG A 102 -0.81 -3.42 -18.10
C ARG A 102 -1.50 -2.48 -17.14
N VAL A 103 -0.91 -1.33 -16.86
CA VAL A 103 -1.46 -0.32 -15.96
C VAL A 103 -1.45 1.04 -16.66
N ARG A 104 -2.56 1.76 -16.57
CA ARG A 104 -2.69 3.18 -16.90
C ARG A 104 -2.86 3.95 -15.60
N ILE A 105 -2.17 5.10 -15.46
CA ILE A 105 -2.35 6.02 -14.34
C ILE A 105 -2.85 7.36 -14.90
N VAL A 106 -3.89 7.90 -14.31
CA VAL A 106 -4.51 9.17 -14.69
C VAL A 106 -4.49 10.09 -13.48
N TRP A 107 -4.02 11.32 -13.68
CA TRP A 107 -3.95 12.35 -12.65
C TRP A 107 -5.18 13.24 -12.67
N LYS A 108 -5.73 13.53 -11.48
CA LYS A 108 -6.76 14.52 -11.24
C LYS A 108 -6.31 15.49 -10.14
N HIS A 109 -6.53 16.78 -10.36
CA HIS A 109 -6.16 17.80 -9.39
C HIS A 109 -7.18 17.87 -8.24
N ASN A 110 -6.71 17.74 -7.00
CA ASN A 110 -7.55 17.90 -5.82
C ASN A 110 -6.83 18.77 -4.75
N PRO A 111 -6.53 20.07 -5.06
CA PRO A 111 -5.87 20.96 -4.13
C PRO A 111 -6.75 21.21 -2.90
N LEU A 112 -6.25 20.82 -1.70
CA LEU A 112 -6.96 20.98 -0.44
C LEU A 112 -6.98 22.46 0.00
N PRO A 113 -8.09 22.98 0.52
CA PRO A 113 -8.27 24.41 0.78
C PRO A 113 -7.35 24.98 1.86
N PHE A 114 -6.78 24.13 2.72
CA PHE A 114 -5.83 24.53 3.76
C PHE A 114 -4.36 24.45 3.31
N HIS A 115 -4.10 24.05 2.06
CA HIS A 115 -2.79 24.07 1.43
C HIS A 115 -2.66 25.30 0.54
N ALA A 116 -2.03 26.35 1.04
CA ALA A 116 -2.00 27.65 0.38
C ALA A 116 -1.42 27.66 -1.06
N ASN A 117 -0.43 26.78 -1.32
CA ASN A 117 0.25 26.69 -2.62
C ASN A 117 -0.26 25.53 -3.50
N ALA A 118 -1.21 24.73 -3.02
CA ALA A 118 -1.71 23.57 -3.76
C ALA A 118 -2.43 23.94 -5.05
N ARG A 119 -3.31 24.95 -5.00
CA ARG A 119 -4.03 25.41 -6.19
C ARG A 119 -3.13 26.04 -7.24
N PRO A 120 -2.20 26.95 -6.90
CA PRO A 120 -1.22 27.45 -7.88
C PRO A 120 -0.37 26.35 -8.51
N ALA A 121 0.05 25.34 -7.72
CA ALA A 121 0.79 24.19 -8.24
C ALA A 121 -0.06 23.34 -9.20
N ALA A 122 -1.34 23.12 -8.88
CA ALA A 122 -2.28 22.40 -9.74
C ALA A 122 -2.51 23.13 -11.07
N GLU A 123 -2.70 24.46 -11.05
CA GLU A 123 -2.83 25.27 -12.27
C GLU A 123 -1.53 25.23 -13.10
N ALA A 124 -0.35 25.26 -12.45
CA ALA A 124 0.93 25.14 -13.15
C ALA A 124 1.06 23.77 -13.85
N ALA A 125 0.71 22.70 -13.16
CA ALA A 125 0.75 21.36 -13.71
C ALA A 125 -0.24 21.16 -14.86
N ALA A 126 -1.46 21.70 -14.75
CA ALA A 126 -2.45 21.71 -15.82
C ALA A 126 -1.92 22.51 -17.04
N GLY A 127 -1.24 23.62 -16.81
CA GLY A 127 -0.58 24.41 -17.85
C GLY A 127 0.55 23.65 -18.54
N VAL A 128 1.39 22.95 -17.78
CA VAL A 128 2.45 22.08 -18.34
C VAL A 128 1.85 21.01 -19.23
N HIS A 129 0.77 20.36 -18.79
CA HIS A 129 0.09 19.36 -19.60
C HIS A 129 -0.53 19.96 -20.87
N ALA A 130 -1.21 21.10 -20.75
CA ALA A 130 -1.82 21.78 -21.90
C ALA A 130 -0.81 22.21 -22.95
N LEU A 131 0.37 22.68 -22.52
CA LEU A 131 1.42 23.22 -23.42
C LEU A 131 2.34 22.12 -23.98
N ALA A 132 2.50 21.00 -23.30
CA ALA A 132 3.54 20.04 -23.64
C ALA A 132 3.11 18.55 -23.56
N GLY A 133 1.93 18.26 -23.05
CA GLY A 133 1.37 16.91 -22.99
C GLY A 133 1.84 16.07 -21.80
N ASP A 134 1.54 14.76 -21.87
CA ASP A 134 1.70 13.82 -20.76
C ASP A 134 3.14 13.69 -20.26
N GLU A 135 4.09 13.42 -21.13
CA GLU A 135 5.47 13.12 -20.71
C GLU A 135 6.14 14.28 -19.95
N PRO A 136 6.03 15.54 -20.39
CA PRO A 136 6.46 16.69 -19.60
C PRO A 136 5.68 16.86 -18.28
N PHE A 137 4.38 16.56 -18.25
CA PHE A 137 3.61 16.60 -17.01
C PHE A 137 4.19 15.64 -15.95
N TRP A 138 4.45 14.37 -16.32
CA TRP A 138 4.97 13.39 -15.35
C TRP A 138 6.39 13.72 -14.87
N ARG A 139 7.21 14.36 -15.71
CA ARG A 139 8.51 14.90 -15.29
C ARG A 139 8.37 16.08 -14.34
N PHE A 140 7.46 16.99 -14.65
CA PHE A 140 7.15 18.14 -13.80
C PHE A 140 6.64 17.71 -12.43
N LEU A 141 5.71 16.76 -12.38
CA LEU A 141 5.19 16.16 -11.14
C LEU A 141 6.33 15.67 -10.24
N GLY A 142 7.27 14.92 -10.79
CA GLY A 142 8.43 14.44 -10.05
C GLY A 142 9.29 15.56 -9.47
N LEU A 143 9.49 16.65 -10.21
CA LEU A 143 10.25 17.81 -9.75
C LEU A 143 9.53 18.55 -8.62
N VAL A 144 8.22 18.74 -8.73
CA VAL A 144 7.42 19.40 -7.68
C VAL A 144 7.49 18.63 -6.37
N PHE A 145 7.31 17.30 -6.39
CA PHE A 145 7.36 16.49 -5.18
C PHE A 145 8.77 16.35 -4.56
N GLN A 146 9.83 16.58 -5.35
CA GLN A 146 11.20 16.64 -4.82
C GLN A 146 11.50 17.95 -4.07
N HIS A 147 10.71 19.02 -4.30
CA HIS A 147 10.93 20.35 -3.75
C HIS A 147 9.68 20.94 -3.09
N PRO A 148 9.12 20.27 -2.05
CA PRO A 148 7.83 20.65 -1.48
C PRO A 148 7.81 22.01 -0.78
N ASP A 149 8.99 22.54 -0.41
CA ASP A 149 9.13 23.83 0.28
C ASP A 149 9.30 25.01 -0.69
N ASP A 150 9.53 24.76 -2.00
CA ASP A 150 9.86 25.79 -2.99
C ASP A 150 8.69 26.09 -3.95
N LEU A 151 7.45 25.89 -3.52
CA LEU A 151 6.26 26.05 -4.35
C LEU A 151 5.98 27.52 -4.65
N GLY A 152 6.28 27.97 -5.88
CA GLY A 152 6.07 29.34 -6.35
C GLY A 152 6.19 29.48 -7.86
N GLU A 153 5.71 30.62 -8.43
CA GLU A 153 5.65 30.85 -9.88
C GLU A 153 6.99 30.62 -10.57
N ASP A 154 8.10 31.18 -10.02
CA ASP A 154 9.42 31.03 -10.62
C ASP A 154 9.93 29.59 -10.59
N SER A 155 9.66 28.86 -9.53
CA SER A 155 9.98 27.44 -9.42
C SER A 155 9.17 26.62 -10.42
N TYR A 156 7.87 26.87 -10.54
CA TYR A 156 7.03 26.18 -11.53
C TYR A 156 7.52 26.38 -12.95
N VAL A 157 7.87 27.62 -13.33
CA VAL A 157 8.38 27.92 -14.66
C VAL A 157 9.74 27.26 -14.91
N SER A 158 10.62 27.26 -13.89
CA SER A 158 11.92 26.59 -13.97
C SER A 158 11.79 25.09 -14.13
N TRP A 159 10.92 24.44 -13.34
CA TRP A 159 10.68 23.00 -13.44
C TRP A 159 9.97 22.62 -14.72
N ALA A 160 9.04 23.46 -15.22
CA ALA A 160 8.40 23.24 -16.51
C ALA A 160 9.41 23.26 -17.66
N ALA A 161 10.39 24.15 -17.61
CA ALA A 161 11.49 24.19 -18.60
C ALA A 161 12.32 22.89 -18.53
N GLN A 162 12.68 22.44 -17.33
CA GLN A 162 13.40 21.18 -17.12
C GLN A 162 12.57 19.95 -17.58
N ALA A 163 11.25 20.01 -17.40
CA ALA A 163 10.33 18.97 -17.85
C ALA A 163 10.15 18.95 -19.38
N GLY A 164 10.51 20.02 -20.09
CA GLY A 164 10.47 20.11 -21.56
C GLY A 164 9.43 21.05 -22.12
N VAL A 165 8.81 21.91 -21.32
CA VAL A 165 7.96 23.02 -21.81
C VAL A 165 8.83 24.02 -22.49
N ARG A 166 8.55 24.31 -23.77
CA ARG A 166 9.35 25.24 -24.58
C ARG A 166 8.95 26.70 -24.42
N ASP A 167 7.67 26.96 -24.25
CA ASP A 167 7.10 28.29 -24.12
C ASP A 167 6.84 28.61 -22.63
N GLN A 168 7.88 29.06 -21.94
CA GLN A 168 7.81 29.46 -20.53
C GLN A 168 7.05 30.76 -20.32
N ASP A 169 7.05 31.65 -21.34
CA ASP A 169 6.33 32.92 -21.29
C ASP A 169 4.83 32.67 -21.37
N ALA A 170 4.37 31.72 -22.19
CA ALA A 170 2.97 31.30 -22.23
C ALA A 170 2.55 30.66 -20.88
N LEU A 171 3.40 29.82 -20.28
CA LEU A 171 3.10 29.24 -18.95
C LEU A 171 2.96 30.36 -17.91
N ARG A 172 3.90 31.29 -17.86
CA ARG A 172 3.88 32.42 -16.92
C ARG A 172 2.67 33.34 -17.12
N ALA A 173 2.31 33.62 -18.36
CA ALA A 173 1.12 34.40 -18.68
C ALA A 173 -0.17 33.69 -18.26
N GLY A 174 -0.28 32.42 -18.56
CA GLY A 174 -1.43 31.58 -18.18
C GLY A 174 -1.61 31.44 -16.67
N LEU A 175 -0.50 31.30 -15.91
CA LEU A 175 -0.55 31.28 -14.44
C LEU A 175 -1.12 32.60 -13.87
N ARG A 176 -0.67 33.74 -14.42
CA ARG A 176 -1.14 35.06 -13.96
C ARG A 176 -2.58 35.37 -14.35
N SER A 177 -3.07 34.78 -15.44
CA SER A 177 -4.45 34.92 -15.91
C SER A 177 -5.40 33.82 -15.37
N HIS A 178 -4.86 32.86 -14.64
CA HIS A 178 -5.60 31.65 -14.18
C HIS A 178 -6.22 30.86 -15.34
N GLU A 179 -5.52 30.75 -16.47
CA GLU A 179 -6.01 30.14 -17.71
C GLU A 179 -6.49 28.68 -17.50
N TRP A 180 -5.83 27.96 -16.60
CA TRP A 180 -6.11 26.53 -16.34
C TRP A 180 -6.96 26.28 -15.08
N ALA A 181 -7.48 27.34 -14.45
CA ALA A 181 -8.34 27.24 -13.26
C ALA A 181 -9.57 26.36 -13.52
N ALA A 182 -10.18 26.47 -14.70
CA ALA A 182 -11.37 25.68 -15.06
C ALA A 182 -11.11 24.17 -15.05
N LYS A 183 -9.90 23.71 -15.42
CA LYS A 183 -9.52 22.30 -15.34
C LYS A 183 -9.44 21.84 -13.88
N VAL A 184 -8.80 22.63 -13.03
CA VAL A 184 -8.67 22.33 -11.59
C VAL A 184 -10.05 22.32 -10.92
N ASP A 185 -10.94 23.26 -11.27
CA ASP A 185 -12.30 23.33 -10.74
C ASP A 185 -13.17 22.14 -11.17
N ALA A 186 -13.00 21.67 -12.42
CA ALA A 186 -13.68 20.47 -12.90
C ALA A 186 -13.24 19.21 -12.12
N ASP A 187 -11.95 19.04 -11.90
CA ASP A 187 -11.41 17.91 -11.11
C ASP A 187 -11.89 17.98 -9.66
N LEU A 188 -11.90 19.17 -9.05
CA LEU A 188 -12.43 19.38 -7.69
C LEU A 188 -13.92 19.07 -7.60
N ALA A 189 -14.71 19.37 -8.63
CA ALA A 189 -16.12 19.00 -8.67
C ALA A 189 -16.27 17.49 -8.75
N GLU A 190 -15.51 16.85 -9.63
CA GLU A 190 -15.52 15.40 -9.78
C GLU A 190 -15.03 14.70 -8.50
N ALA A 191 -13.97 15.21 -7.84
CA ALA A 191 -13.51 14.69 -6.56
C ALA A 191 -14.63 14.67 -5.51
N ARG A 192 -15.40 15.77 -5.41
CA ARG A 192 -16.57 15.85 -4.51
C ARG A 192 -17.64 14.85 -4.87
N ASP A 193 -18.00 14.74 -6.16
CA ASP A 193 -19.06 13.83 -6.63
C ASP A 193 -18.69 12.35 -6.41
N LEU A 194 -17.39 12.05 -6.38
CA LEU A 194 -16.84 10.72 -6.15
C LEU A 194 -16.53 10.43 -4.68
N GLY A 195 -16.63 11.42 -3.79
CA GLY A 195 -16.26 11.28 -2.38
C GLY A 195 -14.74 11.28 -2.12
N ALA A 196 -13.92 11.81 -3.04
CA ALA A 196 -12.47 11.97 -2.86
C ALA A 196 -12.15 13.24 -2.04
N THR A 197 -12.60 13.28 -0.78
CA THR A 197 -12.49 14.46 0.11
C THR A 197 -11.10 14.70 0.66
N GLY A 198 -10.24 13.67 0.65
CA GLY A 198 -8.83 13.72 1.07
C GLY A 198 -7.85 13.34 -0.03
N THR A 199 -6.55 13.63 0.18
CA THR A 199 -5.50 13.32 -0.77
C THR A 199 -4.33 12.54 -0.15
N PRO A 200 -3.75 11.58 -0.90
CA PRO A 200 -4.23 11.09 -2.19
C PRO A 200 -5.45 10.18 -2.04
N THR A 201 -6.37 10.21 -3.01
CA THR A 201 -7.42 9.20 -3.18
C THR A 201 -7.27 8.57 -4.56
N PHE A 202 -7.29 7.25 -4.62
CA PHE A 202 -7.12 6.48 -5.86
C PHE A 202 -8.36 5.65 -6.17
N TYR A 203 -8.61 5.43 -7.45
CA TYR A 203 -9.62 4.50 -7.95
C TYR A 203 -8.99 3.50 -8.91
N VAL A 204 -8.85 2.24 -8.49
CA VAL A 204 -8.31 1.14 -9.32
C VAL A 204 -9.49 0.45 -10.03
N ASN A 205 -9.67 0.71 -11.32
CA ASN A 205 -10.88 0.34 -12.06
C ASN A 205 -12.17 0.63 -11.26
N GLY A 206 -12.22 1.79 -10.59
CA GLY A 206 -13.37 2.23 -9.80
C GLY A 206 -13.39 1.79 -8.34
N ILE A 207 -12.47 0.94 -7.88
CA ILE A 207 -12.34 0.58 -6.47
C ILE A 207 -11.50 1.64 -5.75
N SER A 208 -12.05 2.26 -4.70
CA SER A 208 -11.39 3.34 -3.98
C SER A 208 -10.26 2.84 -3.05
N ILE A 209 -9.18 3.62 -2.98
CA ILE A 209 -8.10 3.53 -2.00
C ILE A 209 -7.87 4.93 -1.44
N VAL A 210 -8.03 5.13 -0.15
CA VAL A 210 -7.82 6.42 0.50
C VAL A 210 -6.46 6.45 1.19
N GLY A 211 -5.73 7.55 0.98
CA GLY A 211 -4.43 7.82 1.60
C GLY A 211 -3.24 7.16 0.92
N ALA A 212 -2.03 7.48 1.38
CA ALA A 212 -0.78 6.90 0.89
C ALA A 212 -0.63 5.46 1.41
N ARG A 213 -1.17 4.52 0.66
CA ARG A 213 -1.06 3.10 0.95
C ARG A 213 0.23 2.51 0.41
N GLY A 214 0.67 1.41 1.04
CA GLY A 214 1.82 0.64 0.56
C GLY A 214 1.56 0.00 -0.80
N PHE A 215 2.63 -0.40 -1.45
CA PHE A 215 2.56 -1.03 -2.76
C PHE A 215 1.69 -2.30 -2.77
N ASP A 216 1.64 -3.06 -1.67
CA ASP A 216 0.84 -4.28 -1.51
C ASP A 216 -0.64 -4.07 -1.73
N THR A 217 -1.17 -2.93 -1.26
CA THR A 217 -2.57 -2.56 -1.48
C THR A 217 -2.85 -2.37 -2.97
N PHE A 218 -2.00 -1.61 -3.66
CA PHE A 218 -2.14 -1.40 -5.10
C PHE A 218 -2.01 -2.70 -5.88
N GLN A 219 -1.07 -3.51 -5.52
CA GLN A 219 -0.84 -4.79 -6.15
C GLN A 219 -2.05 -5.71 -6.04
N THR A 220 -2.50 -5.96 -4.82
CA THR A 220 -3.66 -6.84 -4.60
C THR A 220 -4.83 -6.43 -5.50
N LEU A 221 -5.06 -5.11 -5.62
CA LEU A 221 -6.12 -4.60 -6.47
C LEU A 221 -5.78 -4.67 -7.95
N VAL A 222 -4.56 -4.32 -8.36
CA VAL A 222 -4.15 -4.38 -9.77
C VAL A 222 -4.20 -5.81 -10.28
N ASP A 223 -3.73 -6.79 -9.51
CA ASP A 223 -3.77 -8.20 -9.89
C ASP A 223 -5.20 -8.71 -9.97
N ALA A 224 -6.04 -8.42 -8.97
CA ALA A 224 -7.45 -8.78 -8.99
C ALA A 224 -8.21 -8.14 -10.17
N GLN A 225 -7.94 -6.86 -10.45
CA GLN A 225 -8.57 -6.14 -11.54
C GLN A 225 -8.04 -6.58 -12.92
N SER A 226 -6.78 -7.03 -13.02
CA SER A 226 -6.24 -7.65 -14.24
C SER A 226 -7.01 -8.93 -14.60
N ILE A 227 -7.29 -9.78 -13.60
CA ILE A 227 -8.09 -11.00 -13.79
C ILE A 227 -9.52 -10.65 -14.22
N ALA A 228 -10.14 -9.67 -13.54
CA ALA A 228 -11.49 -9.21 -13.88
C ALA A 228 -11.56 -8.64 -15.32
N ALA A 229 -10.55 -7.86 -15.71
CA ALA A 229 -10.45 -7.30 -17.05
C ALA A 229 -10.36 -8.40 -18.13
N GLN A 230 -9.53 -9.41 -17.91
CA GLN A 230 -9.41 -10.55 -18.83
C GLN A 230 -10.72 -11.34 -18.95
N ALA A 231 -11.43 -11.54 -17.84
CA ALA A 231 -12.74 -12.19 -17.87
C ALA A 231 -13.75 -11.39 -18.71
N LYS A 232 -13.74 -10.04 -18.63
CA LYS A 232 -14.58 -9.17 -19.46
C LYS A 232 -14.21 -9.26 -20.94
N ILE A 233 -12.92 -9.26 -21.26
CA ILE A 233 -12.43 -9.42 -22.64
C ILE A 233 -12.87 -10.79 -23.20
N ALA A 234 -12.69 -11.84 -22.44
CA ALA A 234 -13.09 -13.19 -22.84
C ALA A 234 -14.60 -13.33 -23.11
N THR A 235 -15.42 -12.48 -22.50
CA THR A 235 -16.88 -12.43 -22.71
C THR A 235 -17.31 -11.39 -23.76
N GLY A 236 -16.36 -10.76 -24.49
CA GLY A 236 -16.64 -9.92 -25.66
C GLY A 236 -16.56 -8.40 -25.41
N THR A 237 -16.12 -7.95 -24.22
CA THR A 237 -15.81 -6.53 -23.99
C THR A 237 -14.51 -6.18 -24.72
N THR A 238 -14.51 -5.10 -25.54
CA THR A 238 -13.27 -4.68 -26.20
C THR A 238 -12.30 -4.04 -25.19
N PRO A 239 -10.97 -4.14 -25.41
CA PRO A 239 -9.98 -3.56 -24.50
C PRO A 239 -10.23 -2.09 -24.15
N GLU A 240 -10.68 -1.28 -25.12
CA GLU A 240 -10.99 0.14 -24.94
C GLU A 240 -12.18 0.39 -24.00
N ARG A 241 -13.05 -0.63 -23.82
CA ARG A 241 -14.28 -0.52 -22.99
C ARG A 241 -14.11 -1.14 -21.61
N VAL A 242 -13.04 -1.90 -21.38
CA VAL A 242 -12.83 -2.63 -20.12
C VAL A 242 -12.89 -1.71 -18.91
N TYR A 243 -12.18 -0.59 -18.97
CA TYR A 243 -12.16 0.38 -17.88
C TYR A 243 -13.58 0.94 -17.57
N ALA A 244 -14.28 1.41 -18.60
CA ALA A 244 -15.63 1.98 -18.41
C ALA A 244 -16.60 0.96 -17.79
N VAL A 245 -16.53 -0.31 -18.24
CA VAL A 245 -17.38 -1.38 -17.70
C VAL A 245 -17.02 -1.70 -16.25
N LEU A 246 -15.73 -1.98 -15.97
CA LEU A 246 -15.30 -2.38 -14.64
C LEU A 246 -15.45 -1.25 -13.63
N SER A 247 -15.09 -0.01 -13.99
CA SER A 247 -15.20 1.11 -13.05
C SER A 247 -16.66 1.38 -12.65
N LYS A 248 -17.59 1.23 -13.58
CA LYS A 248 -19.02 1.38 -13.32
C LYS A 248 -19.56 0.25 -12.43
N GLU A 249 -19.21 -1.00 -12.73
CA GLU A 249 -19.62 -2.16 -11.93
C GLU A 249 -19.03 -2.10 -10.51
N ASN A 250 -17.74 -1.79 -10.39
CA ASN A 250 -17.05 -1.72 -9.12
C ASN A 250 -17.58 -0.57 -8.25
N ARG A 251 -17.85 0.61 -8.83
CA ARG A 251 -18.49 1.73 -8.12
C ARG A 251 -19.90 1.37 -7.65
N ALA A 252 -20.68 0.72 -8.49
CA ALA A 252 -22.04 0.28 -8.11
C ALA A 252 -22.04 -0.83 -7.04
N ALA A 253 -20.99 -1.65 -6.99
CA ALA A 253 -20.85 -2.71 -6.00
C ALA A 253 -20.26 -2.23 -4.66
N GLN A 254 -19.59 -1.08 -4.66
CA GLN A 254 -19.17 -0.43 -3.41
C GLN A 254 -20.44 0.16 -2.75
N PRO A 255 -20.57 0.04 -1.42
CA PRO A 255 -21.51 0.91 -0.73
C PRO A 255 -21.16 2.34 -1.16
N PRO A 256 -22.16 3.24 -1.33
CA PRO A 256 -21.87 4.62 -1.66
C PRO A 256 -20.72 5.08 -0.76
N ASP A 257 -19.64 5.66 -1.40
CA ASP A 257 -18.58 6.27 -0.63
C ASP A 257 -19.27 7.24 0.32
N ARG A 258 -19.48 6.82 1.53
CA ARG A 258 -19.87 7.71 2.60
C ARG A 258 -18.59 8.47 2.87
N ASP A 259 -18.67 9.77 2.71
CA ASP A 259 -17.67 10.65 3.31
C ASP A 259 -17.53 10.18 4.74
N ASP A 260 -16.39 9.60 5.10
CA ASP A 260 -16.08 9.27 6.49
C ASP A 260 -16.16 10.54 7.37
N ASP A 261 -16.24 11.73 6.74
CA ASP A 261 -16.48 13.03 7.37
C ASP A 261 -17.98 13.39 7.50
N ASP A 262 -18.93 12.73 6.79
CA ASP A 262 -20.37 13.04 6.77
C ASP A 262 -21.25 11.96 7.45
N GLU A 263 -20.79 10.72 7.66
CA GLU A 263 -21.37 9.95 8.77
C GLU A 263 -20.79 10.54 10.05
N PRO A 264 -21.65 10.92 11.00
CA PRO A 264 -21.13 11.21 12.33
C PRO A 264 -20.33 9.98 12.74
N GLU A 265 -18.98 10.18 12.89
CA GLU A 265 -18.06 9.16 13.35
C GLU A 265 -18.79 8.29 14.38
N ASP A 266 -18.83 6.97 14.16
CA ASP A 266 -19.57 6.08 15.07
C ASP A 266 -18.91 6.09 16.44
N THR A 267 -19.09 7.21 17.10
CA THR A 267 -18.66 7.41 18.49
C THR A 267 -19.63 6.78 19.48
N LYS A 268 -20.66 6.05 19.00
CA LYS A 268 -21.68 5.41 19.86
C LYS A 268 -21.42 3.93 20.08
N THR A 269 -20.86 3.24 19.09
CA THR A 269 -20.44 1.84 19.27
C THR A 269 -19.35 1.77 20.31
N VAL A 270 -19.57 0.91 21.30
CA VAL A 270 -18.57 0.59 22.32
C VAL A 270 -17.77 -0.61 21.90
N PHE A 271 -16.45 -0.52 21.95
CA PHE A 271 -15.50 -1.58 21.68
C PHE A 271 -14.87 -2.08 22.99
N LYS A 272 -14.64 -3.37 23.11
CA LYS A 272 -13.99 -3.96 24.28
C LYS A 272 -12.48 -3.99 24.09
N VAL A 273 -11.85 -2.81 24.05
CA VAL A 273 -10.40 -2.66 23.84
C VAL A 273 -9.64 -3.05 25.11
N PRO A 274 -8.71 -4.02 25.08
CA PRO A 274 -7.96 -4.41 26.26
C PRO A 274 -6.94 -3.34 26.66
N VAL A 275 -6.96 -2.91 27.92
CA VAL A 275 -5.95 -1.99 28.48
C VAL A 275 -4.61 -2.69 28.74
N GLY A 276 -4.62 -3.99 29.03
CA GLY A 276 -3.42 -4.80 29.20
C GLY A 276 -2.51 -4.30 30.33
N LYS A 277 -1.19 -4.37 30.04
CA LYS A 277 -0.12 -3.84 30.89
C LYS A 277 0.48 -2.54 30.34
N SER A 278 -0.17 -1.90 29.38
CA SER A 278 0.33 -0.70 28.71
C SER A 278 0.51 0.46 29.69
N PRO A 279 1.40 1.43 29.40
CA PRO A 279 1.66 2.59 30.27
C PRO A 279 0.38 3.33 30.62
N ALA A 280 0.21 3.65 31.89
CA ALA A 280 -0.99 4.30 32.39
C ALA A 280 -0.68 5.63 33.10
N LEU A 281 -1.54 6.63 32.87
CA LEU A 281 -1.52 7.92 33.57
C LEU A 281 -2.89 8.15 34.21
N GLY A 282 -2.90 8.64 35.44
CA GLY A 282 -4.13 8.84 36.22
C GLY A 282 -4.54 7.62 37.07
N PRO A 283 -5.55 7.78 37.97
CA PRO A 283 -5.92 6.75 38.92
C PRO A 283 -6.63 5.54 38.22
N ALA A 284 -6.35 4.33 38.70
CA ALA A 284 -6.98 3.11 38.20
C ALA A 284 -8.52 3.12 38.32
N GLY A 285 -9.07 3.85 39.28
CA GLY A 285 -10.50 4.03 39.50
C GLY A 285 -11.09 5.26 38.83
N ALA A 286 -10.39 5.91 37.88
CA ALA A 286 -10.95 7.01 37.14
C ALA A 286 -12.23 6.61 36.40
N PRO A 287 -13.28 7.44 36.39
CA PRO A 287 -14.54 7.10 35.74
C PRO A 287 -14.44 7.01 34.21
N VAL A 288 -13.46 7.63 33.60
CA VAL A 288 -13.25 7.57 32.13
C VAL A 288 -11.84 7.06 31.85
N THR A 289 -11.73 5.99 31.09
CA THR A 289 -10.47 5.46 30.56
C THR A 289 -10.39 5.76 29.07
N ILE A 290 -9.28 6.39 28.65
CA ILE A 290 -8.95 6.69 27.26
C ILE A 290 -7.79 5.77 26.86
N VAL A 291 -8.02 4.92 25.88
CA VAL A 291 -6.96 4.11 25.24
C VAL A 291 -6.56 4.84 23.97
N GLU A 292 -5.30 5.21 23.88
CA GLU A 292 -4.71 5.93 22.76
C GLU A 292 -3.72 5.03 22.03
N PHE A 293 -3.87 4.90 20.71
CA PHE A 293 -2.87 4.33 19.81
C PHE A 293 -2.15 5.48 19.12
N ALA A 294 -0.84 5.56 19.32
CA ALA A 294 -0.06 6.69 18.81
C ALA A 294 1.36 6.30 18.39
N ASP A 295 1.93 7.18 17.58
CA ASP A 295 3.26 7.08 16.98
C ASP A 295 4.02 8.38 17.25
N TYR A 296 5.19 8.30 17.84
CA TYR A 296 6.00 9.45 18.24
C TYR A 296 6.50 10.29 17.05
N GLN A 297 6.60 9.70 15.86
CA GLN A 297 7.01 10.42 14.65
C GLN A 297 5.80 10.97 13.86
N CYS A 298 4.56 10.61 14.23
CA CYS A 298 3.36 11.04 13.53
C CYS A 298 3.06 12.53 13.82
N PRO A 299 3.00 13.39 12.78
CA PRO A 299 2.72 14.82 12.97
C PRO A 299 1.32 15.09 13.53
N PHE A 300 0.37 14.18 13.31
CA PHE A 300 -0.97 14.28 13.87
C PHE A 300 -1.00 13.95 15.37
N CYS A 301 -0.16 13.01 15.84
CA CYS A 301 0.00 12.74 17.27
C CYS A 301 0.61 13.94 17.99
N VAL A 302 1.66 14.53 17.43
CA VAL A 302 2.26 15.76 17.96
C VAL A 302 1.22 16.89 18.04
N ARG A 303 0.39 17.06 17.02
CA ARG A 303 -0.68 18.07 17.01
C ARG A 303 -1.78 17.76 18.03
N ALA A 304 -2.18 16.49 18.18
CA ALA A 304 -3.21 16.08 19.13
C ALA A 304 -2.77 16.35 20.57
N GLU A 305 -1.48 16.20 20.88
CA GLU A 305 -0.93 16.31 22.23
C GLU A 305 -1.27 17.64 22.92
N VAL A 306 -1.36 18.74 22.17
CA VAL A 306 -1.81 20.04 22.71
C VAL A 306 -3.21 19.91 23.33
N THR A 307 -4.15 19.31 22.58
CA THR A 307 -5.51 19.06 23.05
C THR A 307 -5.54 18.07 24.23
N LEU A 308 -4.71 17.04 24.18
CA LEU A 308 -4.67 15.98 25.19
C LEU A 308 -4.15 16.53 26.54
N ARG A 309 -3.15 17.41 26.52
CA ARG A 309 -2.64 18.11 27.73
C ARG A 309 -3.72 19.00 28.35
N GLU A 310 -4.48 19.72 27.53
CA GLU A 310 -5.61 20.51 28.02
C GLU A 310 -6.69 19.64 28.68
N LEU A 311 -7.04 18.52 28.07
CA LEU A 311 -8.01 17.57 28.65
C LEU A 311 -7.53 16.98 29.97
N ARG A 312 -6.24 16.60 30.05
CA ARG A 312 -5.65 16.14 31.30
C ARG A 312 -5.69 17.23 32.41
N ALA A 313 -5.47 18.48 32.03
CA ALA A 313 -5.56 19.60 32.98
C ALA A 313 -7.01 19.88 33.45
N ASP A 314 -7.99 19.81 32.52
CA ASP A 314 -9.39 20.14 32.83
C ASP A 314 -10.10 19.04 33.63
N TYR A 315 -9.80 17.80 33.38
CA TYR A 315 -10.51 16.66 33.99
C TYR A 315 -9.73 16.00 35.15
N GLY A 316 -8.40 16.15 35.19
CA GLY A 316 -7.53 15.62 36.25
C GLY A 316 -7.77 14.14 36.56
N ASP A 317 -8.01 13.81 37.82
CA ASP A 317 -8.22 12.43 38.30
C ASP A 317 -9.48 11.74 37.78
N LYS A 318 -10.31 12.42 36.97
CA LYS A 318 -11.45 11.81 36.30
C LYS A 318 -11.04 11.02 35.06
N LEU A 319 -9.83 11.19 34.56
CA LEU A 319 -9.29 10.49 33.41
C LEU A 319 -8.19 9.50 33.80
N ARG A 320 -8.27 8.33 33.20
CA ARG A 320 -7.17 7.37 33.13
C ARG A 320 -6.75 7.25 31.67
N TRP A 321 -5.49 7.50 31.38
CA TRP A 321 -4.92 7.44 30.05
C TRP A 321 -4.11 6.17 29.90
N ILE A 322 -4.32 5.41 28.83
CA ILE A 322 -3.56 4.19 28.46
C ILE A 322 -2.93 4.45 27.12
N PHE A 323 -1.60 4.38 27.05
CA PHE A 323 -0.85 4.56 25.83
C PHE A 323 -0.52 3.22 25.18
N LYS A 324 -0.80 3.08 23.90
CA LYS A 324 -0.44 1.93 23.08
C LYS A 324 0.42 2.37 21.91
N ASN A 325 1.56 1.70 21.74
CA ASN A 325 2.48 1.98 20.65
C ASN A 325 1.93 1.47 19.34
N GLU A 326 1.81 2.35 18.34
CA GLU A 326 1.43 2.02 16.96
C GLU A 326 2.44 2.67 15.99
N PRO A 327 3.70 2.20 15.97
CA PRO A 327 4.71 2.73 15.07
C PRO A 327 4.33 2.39 13.62
N LEU A 328 4.04 3.44 12.83
CA LEU A 328 3.67 3.25 11.44
C LEU A 328 4.89 2.85 10.60
N PRO A 329 4.80 1.87 9.69
CA PRO A 329 5.95 1.27 9.02
C PRO A 329 6.75 2.25 8.13
N PHE A 330 6.17 3.38 7.77
CA PHE A 330 6.83 4.46 7.04
C PHE A 330 7.48 5.53 7.94
N HIS A 331 7.37 5.40 9.25
CA HIS A 331 8.02 6.25 10.23
C HIS A 331 9.26 5.55 10.82
N ALA A 332 10.40 5.70 10.16
CA ALA A 332 11.63 4.97 10.50
C ALA A 332 12.13 5.18 11.94
N ARG A 333 11.66 6.24 12.62
CA ARG A 333 12.06 6.55 14.00
C ARG A 333 10.99 6.23 15.05
N ALA A 334 9.81 5.79 14.63
CA ALA A 334 8.70 5.50 15.55
C ALA A 334 9.00 4.29 16.45
N GLU A 335 9.47 3.18 15.88
CA GLU A 335 9.83 1.98 16.66
C GLU A 335 11.02 2.23 17.60
N PRO A 336 12.16 2.84 17.18
CA PRO A 336 13.21 3.23 18.10
C PRO A 336 12.75 4.13 19.27
N ALA A 337 11.81 5.05 19.01
CA ALA A 337 11.24 5.91 20.05
C ALA A 337 10.38 5.11 21.05
N ALA A 338 9.55 4.18 20.55
CA ALA A 338 8.78 3.27 21.37
C ALA A 338 9.67 2.36 22.25
N GLU A 339 10.72 1.78 21.67
CA GLU A 339 11.74 0.99 22.40
C GLU A 339 12.37 1.79 23.53
N ALA A 340 12.77 3.05 23.26
CA ALA A 340 13.38 3.91 24.26
C ALA A 340 12.41 4.26 25.40
N ALA A 341 11.15 4.59 25.07
CA ALA A 341 10.13 4.89 26.07
C ALA A 341 9.81 3.70 26.97
N LEU A 342 9.70 2.51 26.39
CA LEU A 342 9.44 1.27 27.13
C LEU A 342 10.63 0.86 28.00
N GLU A 343 11.87 1.11 27.58
CA GLU A 343 13.05 0.89 28.43
C GLU A 343 13.06 1.86 29.63
N VAL A 344 12.72 3.14 29.42
CA VAL A 344 12.54 4.11 30.52
C VAL A 344 11.48 3.61 31.51
N ARG A 345 10.37 3.09 30.99
CA ARG A 345 9.31 2.49 31.81
C ARG A 345 9.81 1.29 32.60
N ALA A 346 10.53 0.38 31.96
CA ALA A 346 11.05 -0.83 32.59
C ALA A 346 12.02 -0.50 33.75
N GLU A 347 12.82 0.55 33.61
CA GLU A 347 13.77 0.97 34.65
C GLU A 347 13.13 1.87 35.75
N LYS A 348 12.14 2.69 35.39
CA LYS A 348 11.67 3.81 36.26
C LYS A 348 10.15 3.86 36.45
N GLY A 349 9.38 3.05 35.75
CA GLY A 349 7.92 2.98 35.87
C GLY A 349 7.18 4.03 35.02
N ASP A 350 5.85 4.00 35.14
CA ASP A 350 4.95 4.79 34.29
C ASP A 350 5.18 6.30 34.38
N ALA A 351 5.49 6.87 35.56
CA ALA A 351 5.73 8.29 35.68
C ALA A 351 6.91 8.78 34.82
N ALA A 352 8.00 8.01 34.76
CA ALA A 352 9.15 8.33 33.92
C ALA A 352 8.85 8.12 32.43
N PHE A 353 8.06 7.09 32.11
CA PHE A 353 7.55 6.89 30.76
C PHE A 353 6.81 8.14 30.25
N TRP A 354 5.84 8.64 31.01
CA TRP A 354 5.05 9.80 30.61
C TRP A 354 5.88 11.09 30.53
N SER A 355 6.91 11.25 31.40
CA SER A 355 7.86 12.34 31.26
C SER A 355 8.66 12.29 29.97
N MET A 356 9.11 11.09 29.56
CA MET A 356 9.79 10.89 28.28
C MET A 356 8.84 11.05 27.10
N HIS A 357 7.62 10.52 27.20
CA HIS A 357 6.56 10.66 26.21
C HIS A 357 6.32 12.14 25.87
N ASP A 358 6.07 12.97 26.88
CA ASP A 358 5.86 14.40 26.68
C ASP A 358 7.08 15.07 26.02
N SER A 359 8.30 14.70 26.46
CA SER A 359 9.54 15.26 25.92
C SER A 359 9.80 14.87 24.47
N MET A 360 9.45 13.65 24.06
CA MET A 360 9.59 13.20 22.67
C MET A 360 8.61 13.92 21.74
N LEU A 361 7.37 14.13 22.16
CA LEU A 361 6.39 14.87 21.37
C LEU A 361 6.74 16.36 21.27
N ASP A 362 7.37 16.94 22.32
CA ASP A 362 7.90 18.31 22.31
C ASP A 362 9.15 18.45 21.42
N ALA A 363 10.00 17.41 21.31
CA ALA A 363 11.15 17.37 20.41
C ALA A 363 10.72 17.28 18.93
N GLY A 364 9.50 16.94 18.66
CA GLY A 364 8.93 16.89 17.31
C GLY A 364 9.53 15.77 16.46
N ARG A 365 10.18 16.14 15.32
CA ARG A 365 10.72 15.14 14.37
C ARG A 365 12.15 14.69 14.64
N ASP A 366 12.88 15.35 15.55
CA ASP A 366 14.25 14.96 15.90
C ASP A 366 14.24 13.82 16.93
N LEU A 367 14.01 12.61 16.47
CA LEU A 367 14.03 11.37 17.23
C LEU A 367 15.27 10.52 16.87
N SER A 368 16.44 11.18 16.69
CA SER A 368 17.70 10.48 16.50
C SER A 368 18.06 9.62 17.73
N ASP A 369 18.88 8.57 17.58
CA ASP A 369 19.31 7.74 18.71
C ASP A 369 19.96 8.59 19.82
N ALA A 370 20.70 9.62 19.44
CA ALA A 370 21.33 10.53 20.40
C ALA A 370 20.28 11.31 21.21
N THR A 371 19.29 11.88 20.53
CA THR A 371 18.17 12.61 21.16
C THR A 371 17.35 11.68 22.05
N LEU A 372 17.00 10.48 21.59
CA LEU A 372 16.25 9.50 22.38
C LEU A 372 16.99 9.12 23.67
N VAL A 373 18.31 8.90 23.58
CA VAL A 373 19.13 8.60 24.76
C VAL A 373 19.21 9.79 25.71
N GLU A 374 19.37 11.02 25.19
CA GLU A 374 19.38 12.24 26.01
C GLU A 374 18.07 12.42 26.78
N LEU A 375 16.93 12.31 26.11
CA LEU A 375 15.60 12.42 26.72
C LEU A 375 15.37 11.32 27.76
N ALA A 376 15.78 10.08 27.47
CA ALA A 376 15.68 8.97 28.40
C ALA A 376 16.53 9.18 29.67
N VAL A 377 17.74 9.71 29.52
CA VAL A 377 18.61 10.06 30.67
C VAL A 377 17.99 11.19 31.49
N ALA A 378 17.38 12.18 30.83
CA ALA A 378 16.63 13.24 31.53
C ALA A 378 15.43 12.68 32.32
N ALA A 379 14.77 11.62 31.81
CA ALA A 379 13.73 10.87 32.52
C ALA A 379 14.27 9.90 33.59
N GLY A 380 15.60 9.82 33.77
CA GLY A 380 16.29 9.06 34.79
C GLY A 380 16.72 7.64 34.40
N ALA A 381 16.60 7.25 33.15
CA ALA A 381 17.06 5.95 32.67
C ALA A 381 18.57 5.94 32.39
N ARG A 382 19.11 4.75 32.21
CA ARG A 382 20.55 4.55 31.91
C ARG A 382 20.76 4.56 30.40
N ALA A 383 21.69 5.42 29.95
CA ALA A 383 22.04 5.56 28.53
C ALA A 383 22.40 4.22 27.86
N ASP A 384 23.22 3.38 28.52
CA ASP A 384 23.64 2.08 27.97
C ASP A 384 22.48 1.10 27.77
N LYS A 385 21.48 1.17 28.64
CA LYS A 385 20.26 0.34 28.54
C LYS A 385 19.38 0.77 27.38
N VAL A 386 19.13 2.07 27.27
CA VAL A 386 18.32 2.63 26.20
C VAL A 386 18.96 2.38 24.82
N GLN A 387 20.27 2.61 24.70
CA GLN A 387 21.01 2.26 23.47
C GLN A 387 20.89 0.78 23.12
N SER A 388 21.01 -0.10 24.15
CA SER A 388 20.87 -1.54 23.94
C SER A 388 19.43 -1.92 23.55
N ALA A 389 18.41 -1.29 24.14
CA ALA A 389 17.01 -1.58 23.83
C ALA A 389 16.70 -1.21 22.37
N ILE A 390 17.07 -0.01 21.93
CA ILE A 390 16.93 0.41 20.53
C ILE A 390 17.65 -0.55 19.57
N ALA A 391 18.94 -0.85 19.84
CA ALA A 391 19.75 -1.66 18.94
C ALA A 391 19.33 -3.13 18.85
N LYS A 392 18.67 -3.67 19.89
CA LYS A 392 18.29 -5.08 19.99
C LYS A 392 16.79 -5.32 19.92
N HIS A 393 15.99 -4.26 19.73
CA HIS A 393 14.53 -4.34 19.73
C HIS A 393 14.00 -5.09 20.98
N THR A 394 14.44 -4.65 22.17
CA THR A 394 14.21 -5.37 23.43
C THR A 394 12.72 -5.45 23.79
N HIS A 395 11.96 -4.43 23.42
CA HIS A 395 10.53 -4.29 23.73
C HIS A 395 9.62 -4.54 22.51
N SER A 396 10.18 -5.05 21.39
CA SER A 396 9.39 -5.33 20.18
C SER A 396 8.16 -6.19 20.45
N GLY A 397 8.25 -7.16 21.37
CA GLY A 397 7.10 -7.98 21.75
C GLY A 397 5.95 -7.21 22.43
N GLU A 398 6.22 -6.14 23.18
CA GLU A 398 5.20 -5.26 23.75
C GLU A 398 4.61 -4.35 22.66
N ILE A 399 5.44 -3.81 21.79
CA ILE A 399 5.04 -2.99 20.64
C ILE A 399 4.16 -3.83 19.70
N ASP A 400 4.57 -5.06 19.40
CA ASP A 400 3.81 -6.00 18.58
C ASP A 400 2.41 -6.28 19.14
N VAL A 401 2.27 -6.45 20.47
CA VAL A 401 0.97 -6.69 21.13
C VAL A 401 0.06 -5.47 21.00
N ASP A 402 0.61 -4.26 21.09
CA ASP A 402 -0.15 -3.02 20.90
C ASP A 402 -0.60 -2.87 19.45
N GLY A 403 0.29 -3.11 18.46
CA GLY A 403 -0.04 -3.12 17.05
C GLY A 403 -1.06 -4.21 16.67
N ASP A 404 -0.94 -5.42 17.25
CA ASP A 404 -1.96 -6.47 17.10
C ASP A 404 -3.33 -6.00 17.62
N THR A 405 -3.33 -5.24 18.71
CA THR A 405 -4.56 -4.68 19.28
C THR A 405 -5.11 -3.58 18.37
N ALA A 406 -4.26 -2.71 17.82
CA ALA A 406 -4.67 -1.69 16.84
C ALA A 406 -5.36 -2.33 15.63
N ASP A 407 -4.75 -3.35 15.04
CA ASP A 407 -5.32 -4.12 13.96
C ASP A 407 -6.66 -4.77 14.30
N ASP A 408 -6.76 -5.39 15.48
CA ASP A 408 -7.97 -6.08 15.94
C ASP A 408 -9.16 -5.14 16.04
N PHE A 409 -8.91 -3.90 16.40
CA PHE A 409 -9.93 -2.87 16.54
C PHE A 409 -9.92 -1.87 15.38
N GLN A 410 -9.20 -2.15 14.27
CA GLN A 410 -9.12 -1.30 13.09
C GLN A 410 -8.64 0.13 13.40
N ALA A 411 -7.71 0.24 14.34
CA ALA A 411 -7.03 1.48 14.70
C ALA A 411 -5.74 1.66 13.88
N ASN A 412 -5.83 1.50 12.54
CA ASN A 412 -4.69 1.40 11.62
C ASN A 412 -4.08 2.77 11.26
N GLY A 413 -4.39 3.82 11.99
CA GLY A 413 -3.83 5.16 11.80
C GLY A 413 -3.71 5.86 13.13
N THR A 414 -2.78 6.81 13.22
CA THR A 414 -2.46 7.50 14.47
C THR A 414 -2.69 9.01 14.38
N PRO A 415 -3.16 9.64 15.47
CA PRO A 415 -3.63 9.04 16.71
C PRO A 415 -5.02 8.42 16.57
N HIS A 416 -5.32 7.39 17.38
CA HIS A 416 -6.63 6.75 17.42
C HIS A 416 -7.02 6.54 18.90
N PHE A 417 -8.24 6.86 19.26
CA PHE A 417 -8.68 6.86 20.66
C PHE A 417 -9.91 5.98 20.87
N PHE A 418 -9.98 5.36 22.07
CA PHE A 418 -11.19 4.71 22.57
C PHE A 418 -11.49 5.25 23.99
N ILE A 419 -12.55 6.03 24.10
CA ILE A 419 -13.00 6.69 25.34
C ILE A 419 -14.08 5.82 25.98
N ASN A 420 -13.76 5.09 27.04
CA ASN A 420 -14.60 4.02 27.58
C ASN A 420 -15.12 3.08 26.48
N GLY A 421 -14.24 2.75 25.51
CA GLY A 421 -14.55 1.90 24.37
C GLY A 421 -15.19 2.63 23.18
N ARG A 422 -15.55 3.88 23.28
CA ARG A 422 -16.11 4.67 22.14
C ARG A 422 -14.98 5.23 21.31
N ARG A 423 -15.04 4.97 20.00
CA ARG A 423 -13.99 5.35 19.04
C ARG A 423 -13.99 6.83 18.74
N LEU A 424 -12.79 7.41 18.61
CA LEU A 424 -12.55 8.74 18.08
C LEU A 424 -11.24 8.72 17.28
N VAL A 425 -11.30 9.05 15.99
CA VAL A 425 -10.17 8.90 15.06
C VAL A 425 -9.50 10.25 14.79
N GLY A 426 -8.14 10.23 14.81
CA GLY A 426 -7.34 11.38 14.39
C GLY A 426 -7.22 12.50 15.42
N ALA A 427 -6.51 13.56 15.04
CA ALA A 427 -6.29 14.74 15.87
C ALA A 427 -7.53 15.65 15.87
N GLN A 428 -8.56 15.23 16.57
CA GLN A 428 -9.86 15.92 16.64
C GLN A 428 -9.80 17.19 17.53
N PRO A 429 -10.70 18.17 17.28
CA PRO A 429 -10.87 19.31 18.16
C PRO A 429 -11.29 18.90 19.58
N LYS A 430 -10.85 19.66 20.59
CA LYS A 430 -11.17 19.45 22.02
C LYS A 430 -12.66 19.19 22.29
N ALA A 431 -13.53 19.93 21.61
CA ALA A 431 -14.97 19.82 21.79
C ALA A 431 -15.51 18.41 21.55
N LYS A 432 -14.93 17.66 20.60
CA LYS A 432 -15.32 16.26 20.31
C LYS A 432 -14.97 15.33 21.47
N PHE A 433 -13.78 15.48 22.05
CA PHE A 433 -13.40 14.74 23.24
C PHE A 433 -14.30 15.06 24.43
N VAL A 434 -14.55 16.34 24.68
CA VAL A 434 -15.39 16.83 25.80
C VAL A 434 -16.80 16.23 25.71
N GLU A 435 -17.41 16.22 24.52
CA GLU A 435 -18.73 15.63 24.30
C GLU A 435 -18.78 14.17 24.77
N ILE A 436 -17.82 13.36 24.34
CA ILE A 436 -17.78 11.93 24.68
C ILE A 436 -17.43 11.74 26.16
N ILE A 437 -16.43 12.45 26.68
CA ILE A 437 -15.99 12.34 28.07
C ILE A 437 -17.15 12.68 29.03
N ASP A 438 -17.89 13.76 28.77
CA ASP A 438 -18.98 14.20 29.64
C ASP A 438 -20.16 13.21 29.63
N GLU A 439 -20.45 12.57 28.50
CA GLU A 439 -21.43 11.49 28.43
C GLU A 439 -20.97 10.26 29.23
N GLU A 440 -19.71 9.87 29.08
CA GLU A 440 -19.14 8.71 29.77
C GLU A 440 -19.02 8.95 31.28
N LEU A 441 -18.72 10.17 31.72
CA LEU A 441 -18.76 10.54 33.13
C LEU A 441 -20.13 10.32 33.75
N LYS A 442 -21.23 10.65 33.04
CA LYS A 442 -22.60 10.42 33.52
C LYS A 442 -22.91 8.93 33.66
N LYS A 443 -22.49 8.11 32.67
CA LYS A 443 -22.68 6.65 32.71
C LYS A 443 -21.86 6.02 33.83
N ALA A 444 -20.60 6.40 33.96
CA ALA A 444 -19.72 5.91 35.02
C ALA A 444 -20.28 6.23 36.42
N LYS A 445 -20.76 7.48 36.62
CA LYS A 445 -21.40 7.87 37.86
C LYS A 445 -22.60 7.01 38.21
N ALA A 446 -23.46 6.73 37.24
CA ALA A 446 -24.65 5.87 37.46
C ALA A 446 -24.25 4.45 37.88
N LEU A 447 -23.17 3.89 37.33
CA LEU A 447 -22.65 2.57 37.72
C LEU A 447 -22.09 2.59 39.15
N VAL A 448 -21.33 3.62 39.52
CA VAL A 448 -20.77 3.77 40.87
C VAL A 448 -21.90 3.94 41.89
N ASP A 449 -22.89 4.79 41.61
CA ASP A 449 -24.08 4.99 42.45
C ASP A 449 -24.88 3.67 42.62
N ALA A 450 -24.84 2.78 41.62
CA ALA A 450 -25.44 1.44 41.66
C ALA A 450 -24.55 0.38 42.34
N GLY A 451 -23.40 0.76 42.88
CA GLY A 451 -22.51 -0.12 43.65
C GLY A 451 -21.35 -0.76 42.87
N THR A 452 -21.12 -0.34 41.62
CA THR A 452 -19.92 -0.78 40.89
C THR A 452 -18.69 -0.12 41.52
N ARG A 453 -17.65 -0.93 41.82
CA ARG A 453 -16.37 -0.38 42.32
C ARG A 453 -15.72 0.49 41.24
N PRO A 454 -15.09 1.62 41.60
CA PRO A 454 -14.47 2.53 40.62
C PRO A 454 -13.52 1.82 39.64
N GLU A 455 -12.70 0.90 40.11
CA GLU A 455 -11.73 0.17 39.29
C GLU A 455 -12.37 -0.80 38.28
N ALA A 456 -13.66 -1.12 38.47
CA ALA A 456 -14.42 -2.01 37.58
C ALA A 456 -15.32 -1.25 36.58
N VAL A 457 -15.31 0.09 36.60
CA VAL A 457 -16.18 0.91 35.75
C VAL A 457 -15.87 0.68 34.28
N TYR A 458 -14.61 0.70 33.88
CA TYR A 458 -14.21 0.46 32.48
C TYR A 458 -14.71 -0.90 31.97
N ASP A 459 -14.45 -1.96 32.75
CA ASP A 459 -14.90 -3.33 32.40
C ASP A 459 -16.43 -3.45 32.34
N ALA A 460 -17.13 -2.71 33.20
CA ALA A 460 -18.58 -2.69 33.22
C ALA A 460 -19.16 -1.98 31.98
N LEU A 461 -18.58 -0.84 31.59
CA LEU A 461 -19.00 -0.07 30.42
C LEU A 461 -18.68 -0.79 29.12
N THR A 462 -17.58 -1.51 29.06
CA THR A 462 -17.13 -2.22 27.86
C THR A 462 -17.53 -3.70 27.80
N ARG A 463 -18.26 -4.21 28.80
CA ARG A 463 -18.62 -5.64 28.94
C ARG A 463 -19.25 -6.23 27.69
N ASP A 464 -20.23 -5.53 27.14
CA ASP A 464 -20.99 -5.94 25.96
C ASP A 464 -20.45 -5.24 24.69
N GLY A 465 -19.25 -4.67 24.80
CA GLY A 465 -18.59 -3.99 23.69
C GLY A 465 -18.20 -4.94 22.57
N LYS A 466 -18.12 -4.39 21.36
CA LYS A 466 -17.75 -5.11 20.15
C LYS A 466 -16.34 -5.71 20.34
N LEU A 467 -16.24 -7.00 20.11
CA LEU A 467 -14.95 -7.73 20.10
C LEU A 467 -14.29 -7.55 18.72
N PRO A 468 -12.98 -7.82 18.62
CA PRO A 468 -12.30 -7.87 17.32
C PRO A 468 -13.04 -8.78 16.35
N SER A 469 -13.08 -8.40 15.08
CA SER A 469 -13.51 -9.33 14.04
C SER A 469 -12.54 -10.51 13.99
N GLU A 470 -13.07 -11.72 14.03
CA GLU A 470 -12.22 -12.88 13.78
C GLU A 470 -11.65 -12.79 12.35
N PRO A 471 -10.38 -13.23 12.14
CA PRO A 471 -9.84 -13.29 10.79
C PRO A 471 -10.71 -14.20 9.92
N ASP A 472 -10.82 -13.86 8.64
CA ASP A 472 -11.51 -14.72 7.69
C ASP A 472 -10.95 -16.13 7.77
N ARG A 473 -11.85 -17.11 7.84
CA ARG A 473 -11.46 -18.52 7.92
C ARG A 473 -12.09 -19.30 6.77
N VAL A 474 -11.28 -20.18 6.20
CA VAL A 474 -11.66 -21.00 5.07
C VAL A 474 -11.62 -22.49 5.44
N ALA A 475 -12.40 -23.29 4.74
CA ALA A 475 -12.45 -24.74 4.96
C ALA A 475 -11.15 -25.40 4.47
N VAL A 476 -10.58 -26.27 5.29
CA VAL A 476 -9.32 -26.98 4.99
C VAL A 476 -9.53 -28.10 3.96
N ASP A 477 -10.74 -28.65 3.86
CA ASP A 477 -11.08 -29.72 2.89
C ASP A 477 -10.95 -29.27 1.42
N ALA A 478 -10.90 -27.95 1.17
CA ALA A 478 -10.63 -27.39 -0.14
C ALA A 478 -9.13 -27.41 -0.53
N LEU A 479 -8.24 -27.68 0.42
CA LEU A 479 -6.79 -27.72 0.17
C LEU A 479 -6.38 -29.04 -0.47
N PRO A 480 -5.63 -29.02 -1.59
CA PRO A 480 -5.15 -30.24 -2.23
C PRO A 480 -4.22 -31.04 -1.30
N ALA A 481 -4.22 -32.34 -1.47
CA ALA A 481 -3.30 -33.22 -0.78
C ALA A 481 -2.13 -33.61 -1.70
N GLY A 482 -0.96 -33.73 -1.10
CA GLY A 482 0.20 -34.23 -1.84
C GLY A 482 1.10 -33.16 -2.45
N ASP A 483 0.91 -31.90 -2.11
CA ASP A 483 1.75 -30.79 -2.53
C ASP A 483 3.12 -30.74 -1.83
N PRO A 484 4.10 -29.96 -2.36
CA PRO A 484 5.45 -29.88 -1.78
C PRO A 484 5.42 -29.38 -0.34
N VAL A 485 6.09 -30.10 0.57
CA VAL A 485 6.14 -29.78 1.99
C VAL A 485 7.56 -29.42 2.43
N LYS A 486 7.71 -28.37 3.26
CA LYS A 486 8.94 -27.97 3.95
C LYS A 486 8.68 -27.90 5.45
N GLY A 487 9.43 -28.66 6.22
CA GLY A 487 9.27 -28.77 7.68
C GLY A 487 8.76 -30.13 8.14
N PRO A 488 8.69 -30.34 9.48
CA PRO A 488 8.39 -31.66 10.03
C PRO A 488 6.90 -32.01 9.95
N ALA A 489 6.59 -33.27 9.76
CA ALA A 489 5.21 -33.78 9.77
C ALA A 489 4.50 -33.57 11.12
N THR A 490 5.26 -33.41 12.20
CA THR A 490 4.77 -33.16 13.57
C THR A 490 4.50 -31.70 13.86
N ALA A 491 4.68 -30.79 12.89
CA ALA A 491 4.41 -29.37 13.07
C ALA A 491 2.95 -29.14 13.49
N ARG A 492 2.76 -28.29 14.49
CA ARG A 492 1.41 -27.98 15.02
C ARG A 492 0.63 -27.04 14.13
N VAL A 493 1.31 -26.28 13.28
CA VAL A 493 0.71 -25.33 12.34
C VAL A 493 1.27 -25.59 10.95
N THR A 494 0.40 -25.55 9.94
CA THR A 494 0.77 -25.58 8.53
C THR A 494 0.42 -24.24 7.91
N VAL A 495 1.37 -23.62 7.23
CA VAL A 495 1.18 -22.46 6.36
C VAL A 495 1.09 -22.97 4.93
N HIS A 496 -0.10 -22.90 4.34
CA HIS A 496 -0.35 -23.18 2.95
C HIS A 496 -0.16 -21.88 2.18
N GLU A 497 0.67 -21.89 1.15
CA GLU A 497 0.97 -20.74 0.31
C GLU A 497 0.52 -21.00 -1.11
N PHE A 498 -0.37 -20.16 -1.64
CA PHE A 498 -0.75 -20.11 -3.05
C PHE A 498 0.06 -19.01 -3.73
N ALA A 499 0.97 -19.40 -4.60
CA ALA A 499 1.97 -18.46 -5.11
C ALA A 499 2.36 -18.72 -6.58
N ASP A 500 3.09 -17.75 -7.13
CA ASP A 500 3.51 -17.66 -8.51
C ASP A 500 4.98 -17.26 -8.56
N PHE A 501 5.82 -18.02 -9.25
CA PHE A 501 7.26 -17.79 -9.31
C PHE A 501 7.65 -16.50 -10.03
N GLU A 502 6.83 -15.99 -10.94
CA GLU A 502 7.08 -14.71 -11.60
C GLU A 502 6.57 -13.52 -10.78
N CYS A 503 5.66 -13.75 -9.80
CA CYS A 503 5.07 -12.71 -8.98
C CYS A 503 6.12 -12.03 -8.09
N PRO A 504 6.31 -10.69 -8.19
CA PRO A 504 7.29 -9.98 -7.38
C PRO A 504 7.01 -10.02 -5.88
N PHE A 505 5.79 -10.34 -5.51
CA PHE A 505 5.33 -10.35 -4.12
C PHE A 505 5.53 -11.70 -3.47
N CYS A 506 5.42 -12.77 -4.24
CA CYS A 506 5.80 -14.08 -3.75
C CYS A 506 7.28 -14.06 -3.36
N GLY A 507 8.14 -13.42 -4.18
CA GLY A 507 9.54 -13.22 -3.79
C GLY A 507 9.75 -12.36 -2.54
N ARG A 508 8.91 -11.33 -2.31
CA ARG A 508 8.98 -10.53 -1.07
C ARG A 508 8.47 -11.28 0.16
N ALA A 509 7.42 -12.07 0.01
CA ALA A 509 6.89 -12.87 1.09
C ALA A 509 7.92 -13.86 1.64
N GLU A 510 8.85 -14.32 0.80
CA GLU A 510 9.93 -15.24 1.18
C GLU A 510 10.76 -14.78 2.38
N ASP A 511 11.09 -13.48 2.47
CA ASP A 511 11.88 -12.97 3.61
C ASP A 511 11.07 -13.05 4.91
N THR A 512 9.77 -12.75 4.84
CA THR A 512 8.83 -12.93 5.95
C THR A 512 8.68 -14.40 6.32
N LEU A 513 8.51 -15.31 5.34
CA LEU A 513 8.38 -16.75 5.60
C LEU A 513 9.67 -17.35 6.16
N LYS A 514 10.83 -16.88 5.73
CA LYS A 514 12.13 -17.24 6.34
C LYS A 514 12.22 -16.77 7.80
N GLN A 515 11.69 -15.59 8.11
CA GLN A 515 11.61 -15.12 9.50
C GLN A 515 10.64 -15.99 10.32
N VAL A 516 9.47 -16.33 9.79
CA VAL A 516 8.53 -17.28 10.42
C VAL A 516 9.21 -18.62 10.69
N ALA A 517 9.90 -19.17 9.68
CA ALA A 517 10.62 -20.45 9.84
C ALA A 517 11.69 -20.38 10.95
N ARG A 518 12.44 -19.27 11.05
CA ARG A 518 13.43 -19.08 12.11
C ARG A 518 12.80 -18.97 13.50
N THR A 519 11.70 -18.23 13.62
CA THR A 519 11.04 -17.98 14.91
C THR A 519 10.29 -19.20 15.45
N TYR A 520 9.61 -19.91 14.59
CA TYR A 520 8.74 -21.02 15.00
C TYR A 520 9.39 -22.39 14.91
N GLY A 521 10.45 -22.55 14.10
CA GLY A 521 11.17 -23.81 13.93
C GLY A 521 10.24 -24.97 13.62
N ASP A 522 10.41 -26.09 14.35
CA ASP A 522 9.64 -27.32 14.15
C ASP A 522 8.13 -27.23 14.48
N ARG A 523 7.66 -26.08 14.99
CA ARG A 523 6.24 -25.86 15.27
C ARG A 523 5.43 -25.53 14.01
N VAL A 524 6.10 -25.09 12.94
CA VAL A 524 5.48 -24.68 11.69
C VAL A 524 6.07 -25.46 10.52
N ARG A 525 5.23 -25.84 9.55
CA ARG A 525 5.63 -26.34 8.25
C ARG A 525 4.94 -25.56 7.14
N PHE A 526 5.50 -25.59 5.95
CA PHE A 526 5.00 -24.88 4.78
C PHE A 526 4.57 -25.88 3.70
N VAL A 527 3.50 -25.55 2.98
CA VAL A 527 3.00 -26.30 1.83
C VAL A 527 2.81 -25.30 0.69
N TRP A 528 3.42 -25.59 -0.46
CA TRP A 528 3.31 -24.76 -1.65
C TRP A 528 2.19 -25.25 -2.56
N HIS A 529 1.40 -24.31 -3.08
CA HIS A 529 0.38 -24.51 -4.10
C HIS A 529 0.66 -23.56 -5.27
N ASP A 530 0.71 -24.08 -6.47
CA ASP A 530 0.97 -23.26 -7.65
C ASP A 530 -0.28 -22.49 -8.08
N LEU A 531 -0.14 -21.18 -8.20
CA LEU A 531 -1.18 -20.30 -8.74
C LEU A 531 -0.58 -19.36 -9.81
N PRO A 532 -0.11 -19.92 -10.96
CA PRO A 532 0.45 -19.11 -12.03
C PRO A 532 -0.61 -18.16 -12.58
N LEU A 533 -0.36 -16.85 -12.47
CA LEU A 533 -1.30 -15.84 -12.93
C LEU A 533 -1.26 -15.72 -14.45
N PRO A 534 -2.41 -15.61 -15.14
CA PRO A 534 -2.47 -15.71 -16.60
C PRO A 534 -1.76 -14.59 -17.36
N PHE A 535 -1.37 -13.52 -16.68
CA PHE A 535 -0.61 -12.41 -17.24
C PHE A 535 0.89 -12.48 -16.93
N HIS A 536 1.34 -13.52 -16.25
CA HIS A 536 2.74 -13.84 -16.03
C HIS A 536 3.16 -14.93 -17.03
N GLU A 537 3.89 -14.53 -18.07
CA GLU A 537 4.20 -15.43 -19.20
C GLU A 537 5.10 -16.61 -18.79
N GLN A 538 5.98 -16.39 -17.80
CA GLN A 538 6.94 -17.39 -17.33
C GLN A 538 6.47 -18.17 -16.09
N ALA A 539 5.33 -17.79 -15.50
CA ALA A 539 4.84 -18.43 -14.27
C ALA A 539 4.49 -19.91 -14.46
N LEU A 540 3.77 -20.24 -15.53
CA LEU A 540 3.40 -21.63 -15.84
C LEU A 540 4.62 -22.52 -16.16
N PRO A 541 5.58 -22.11 -17.01
CA PRO A 541 6.83 -22.84 -17.19
C PRO A 541 7.61 -23.04 -15.89
N ALA A 542 7.71 -22.01 -15.04
CA ALA A 542 8.42 -22.08 -13.75
C ALA A 542 7.73 -23.05 -12.76
N ALA A 543 6.39 -23.04 -12.69
CA ALA A 543 5.62 -23.98 -11.89
C ALA A 543 5.86 -25.44 -12.33
N ARG A 544 5.80 -25.69 -13.64
CA ARG A 544 6.11 -27.02 -14.22
C ARG A 544 7.54 -27.44 -13.90
N ALA A 545 8.49 -26.52 -13.94
CA ALA A 545 9.90 -26.74 -13.61
C ALA A 545 10.07 -27.20 -12.16
N ALA A 546 9.48 -26.51 -11.20
CA ALA A 546 9.55 -26.87 -9.80
C ALA A 546 8.86 -28.23 -9.53
N ARG A 547 7.69 -28.50 -10.13
CA ARG A 547 6.99 -29.77 -10.02
C ARG A 547 7.79 -30.93 -10.63
N GLU A 548 8.46 -30.73 -11.76
CA GLU A 548 9.30 -31.77 -12.37
C GLU A 548 10.55 -32.05 -11.52
N ALA A 549 11.17 -31.03 -10.92
CA ALA A 549 12.26 -31.23 -9.97
C ALA A 549 11.81 -32.12 -8.81
N ARG A 550 10.62 -31.86 -8.27
CA ARG A 550 9.99 -32.70 -7.23
C ARG A 550 9.78 -34.15 -7.69
N LYS A 551 9.20 -34.32 -8.86
CA LYS A 551 8.86 -35.64 -9.41
C LYS A 551 10.09 -36.51 -9.60
N GLN A 552 11.20 -35.91 -9.95
CA GLN A 552 12.46 -36.62 -10.15
C GLN A 552 13.21 -36.88 -8.85
N ARG A 553 13.18 -35.96 -7.87
CA ARG A 553 14.07 -35.99 -6.70
C ARG A 553 13.40 -35.63 -5.36
N GLY A 554 12.07 -35.54 -5.32
CA GLY A 554 11.30 -35.28 -4.10
C GLY A 554 11.28 -33.82 -3.65
N ASP A 555 10.65 -33.55 -2.51
CA ASP A 555 10.41 -32.21 -1.97
C ASP A 555 11.69 -31.39 -1.79
N GLY A 556 12.81 -32.02 -1.42
CA GLY A 556 14.09 -31.34 -1.28
C GLY A 556 14.62 -30.72 -2.59
N ALA A 557 14.31 -31.31 -3.75
CA ALA A 557 14.67 -30.73 -5.04
C ALA A 557 13.68 -29.65 -5.45
N PHE A 558 12.39 -29.83 -5.13
CA PHE A 558 11.38 -28.78 -5.29
C PHE A 558 11.81 -27.48 -4.60
N TRP A 559 12.08 -27.55 -3.29
CA TRP A 559 12.41 -26.37 -2.50
C TRP A 559 13.75 -25.72 -2.90
N LYS A 560 14.70 -26.46 -3.44
CA LYS A 560 15.90 -25.88 -4.04
C LYS A 560 15.57 -25.13 -5.34
N MET A 561 14.76 -25.70 -6.21
CA MET A 561 14.29 -25.02 -7.43
C MET A 561 13.47 -23.77 -7.05
N HIS A 562 12.53 -23.90 -6.12
CA HIS A 562 11.74 -22.81 -5.59
C HIS A 562 12.61 -21.64 -5.09
N ASP A 563 13.58 -21.93 -4.23
CA ASP A 563 14.48 -20.90 -3.69
C ASP A 563 15.30 -20.20 -4.80
N THR A 564 15.70 -20.95 -5.85
CA THR A 564 16.42 -20.40 -7.01
C THR A 564 15.52 -19.49 -7.85
N LEU A 565 14.31 -19.93 -8.20
CA LEU A 565 13.37 -19.18 -9.05
C LEU A 565 12.92 -17.87 -8.39
N LEU A 566 12.63 -17.88 -7.08
CA LEU A 566 12.22 -16.69 -6.35
C LEU A 566 13.37 -15.73 -6.03
N ALA A 567 14.62 -16.21 -6.01
CA ALA A 567 15.79 -15.36 -5.77
C ALA A 567 16.06 -14.38 -6.93
N ASP A 568 15.82 -14.81 -8.18
CA ASP A 568 16.02 -13.96 -9.37
C ASP A 568 14.92 -14.20 -10.41
N ARG A 569 13.78 -13.56 -10.22
CA ARG A 569 12.60 -13.68 -11.09
C ARG A 569 12.79 -13.11 -12.51
N SER A 570 13.90 -12.47 -12.79
CA SER A 570 14.25 -12.06 -14.16
C SER A 570 14.83 -13.22 -14.99
N LYS A 571 15.17 -14.33 -14.34
CA LYS A 571 15.78 -15.53 -14.93
C LYS A 571 14.80 -16.71 -14.91
N LEU A 572 13.68 -16.55 -15.56
CA LEU A 572 12.67 -17.60 -15.71
C LEU A 572 12.48 -18.04 -17.18
N SER A 573 13.38 -17.62 -18.08
CA SER A 573 13.32 -18.09 -19.46
C SER A 573 13.58 -19.60 -19.54
N ARG A 574 13.15 -20.23 -20.63
CA ARG A 574 13.38 -21.66 -20.85
C ARG A 574 14.87 -22.03 -20.66
N SER A 575 15.77 -21.19 -21.13
CA SER A 575 17.21 -21.42 -21.01
C SER A 575 17.68 -21.38 -19.57
N ASP A 576 17.17 -20.43 -18.76
CA ASP A 576 17.49 -20.32 -17.34
C ASP A 576 16.97 -21.54 -16.57
N LEU A 577 15.71 -21.93 -16.81
CA LEU A 577 15.12 -23.13 -16.20
C LEU A 577 15.89 -24.41 -16.55
N ASP A 578 16.38 -24.53 -17.79
CA ASP A 578 17.21 -25.66 -18.21
C ASP A 578 18.57 -25.70 -17.49
N ASP A 579 19.18 -24.53 -17.23
CA ASP A 579 20.44 -24.44 -16.50
C ASP A 579 20.26 -24.79 -15.02
N ASP A 580 19.17 -24.33 -14.40
CA ASP A 580 18.82 -24.68 -13.01
C ASP A 580 18.55 -26.19 -12.87
N ALA A 581 17.87 -26.80 -13.84
CA ALA A 581 17.62 -28.24 -13.87
C ALA A 581 18.93 -29.03 -13.96
N ARG A 582 19.87 -28.60 -14.80
CA ARG A 582 21.22 -29.22 -14.89
C ARG A 582 21.99 -29.06 -13.59
N ALA A 583 21.92 -27.89 -12.95
CA ALA A 583 22.56 -27.64 -11.65
C ALA A 583 22.00 -28.57 -10.56
N LEU A 584 20.72 -28.87 -10.60
CA LEU A 584 20.08 -29.86 -9.73
C LEU A 584 20.34 -31.31 -10.13
N GLY A 585 20.98 -31.55 -11.29
CA GLY A 585 21.30 -32.88 -11.83
C GLY A 585 20.08 -33.68 -12.23
N LEU A 586 19.06 -33.02 -12.81
CA LEU A 586 17.84 -33.67 -13.29
C LEU A 586 18.06 -34.39 -14.62
N ASP A 587 17.22 -35.37 -14.90
CA ASP A 587 17.16 -36.00 -16.21
C ASP A 587 16.55 -35.04 -17.24
N MET A 588 17.37 -34.53 -18.13
CA MET A 588 16.98 -33.49 -19.09
C MET A 588 16.01 -33.99 -20.18
N THR A 589 15.94 -35.28 -20.41
CA THR A 589 14.96 -35.86 -21.37
C THR A 589 13.54 -35.82 -20.76
N ARG A 590 13.42 -36.23 -19.49
CA ARG A 590 12.16 -36.14 -18.74
C ARG A 590 11.76 -34.70 -18.51
N TRP A 591 12.75 -33.85 -18.19
CA TRP A 591 12.58 -32.40 -18.00
C TRP A 591 11.96 -31.74 -19.25
N ALA A 592 12.57 -31.93 -20.42
CA ALA A 592 12.06 -31.36 -21.67
C ALA A 592 10.63 -31.85 -21.96
N ALA A 593 10.37 -33.14 -21.78
CA ALA A 593 9.03 -33.69 -21.99
C ALA A 593 7.98 -33.09 -21.03
N ALA A 594 8.35 -32.75 -19.81
CA ALA A 594 7.45 -32.14 -18.84
C ALA A 594 7.16 -30.66 -19.15
N LEU A 595 8.17 -29.91 -19.59
CA LEU A 595 8.02 -28.48 -19.87
C LEU A 595 7.39 -28.21 -21.25
N ASP A 596 7.70 -29.04 -22.25
CA ASP A 596 7.21 -28.88 -23.64
C ASP A 596 5.80 -29.48 -23.84
N GLY A 597 5.35 -30.32 -22.88
CA GLY A 597 4.04 -30.97 -22.90
C GLY A 597 3.11 -30.44 -21.78
N ASP A 598 2.08 -31.24 -21.50
CA ASP A 598 1.11 -30.96 -20.42
C ASP A 598 1.55 -31.55 -19.07
N GLY A 599 2.88 -31.63 -18.85
CA GLY A 599 3.44 -32.13 -17.62
C GLY A 599 2.92 -31.33 -16.40
N HIS A 600 2.46 -32.07 -15.38
CA HIS A 600 1.95 -31.48 -14.13
C HIS A 600 0.65 -30.65 -14.25
N GLN A 601 -0.02 -30.62 -15.40
CA GLN A 601 -1.22 -29.79 -15.60
C GLN A 601 -2.33 -30.13 -14.60
N ALA A 602 -2.54 -31.42 -14.31
CA ALA A 602 -3.57 -31.85 -13.36
C ALA A 602 -3.31 -31.39 -11.93
N GLU A 603 -2.04 -31.29 -11.52
CA GLU A 603 -1.64 -30.77 -10.20
C GLU A 603 -1.88 -29.24 -10.15
N LEU A 604 -1.48 -28.52 -11.20
CA LEU A 604 -1.69 -27.07 -11.32
C LEU A 604 -3.19 -26.72 -11.39
N ASP A 605 -4.00 -27.49 -12.10
CA ASP A 605 -5.45 -27.31 -12.18
C ASP A 605 -6.11 -27.55 -10.80
N ALA A 606 -5.62 -28.52 -10.03
CA ALA A 606 -6.12 -28.79 -8.67
C ALA A 606 -5.82 -27.62 -7.73
N ASP A 607 -4.62 -27.04 -7.79
CA ASP A 607 -4.25 -25.86 -6.99
C ASP A 607 -5.08 -24.64 -7.39
N ALA A 608 -5.26 -24.39 -8.69
CA ALA A 608 -6.09 -23.29 -9.19
C ALA A 608 -7.56 -23.44 -8.77
N ALA A 609 -8.10 -24.67 -8.81
CA ALA A 609 -9.44 -24.96 -8.35
C ALA A 609 -9.59 -24.73 -6.83
N ALA A 610 -8.58 -25.12 -6.05
CA ALA A 610 -8.56 -24.87 -4.62
C ALA A 610 -8.50 -23.37 -4.30
N ALA A 611 -7.62 -22.63 -4.96
CA ALA A 611 -7.54 -21.17 -4.81
C ALA A 611 -8.89 -20.49 -5.11
N ALA A 612 -9.57 -20.91 -6.19
CA ALA A 612 -10.89 -20.40 -6.55
C ALA A 612 -11.96 -20.75 -5.51
N ALA A 613 -11.95 -21.98 -4.97
CA ALA A 613 -12.87 -22.41 -3.91
C ALA A 613 -12.66 -21.66 -2.60
N LEU A 614 -11.41 -21.25 -2.32
CA LEU A 614 -11.03 -20.44 -1.16
C LEU A 614 -11.25 -18.94 -1.38
N GLY A 615 -11.65 -18.52 -2.59
CA GLY A 615 -11.91 -17.13 -2.95
C GLY A 615 -10.64 -16.31 -3.20
N PHE A 616 -9.49 -16.95 -3.39
CA PHE A 616 -8.23 -16.26 -3.68
C PHE A 616 -8.22 -15.75 -5.12
N LYS A 617 -7.85 -14.47 -5.28
CA LYS A 617 -7.84 -13.75 -6.57
C LYS A 617 -6.45 -13.25 -6.98
N GLY A 618 -5.42 -13.54 -6.18
CA GLY A 618 -4.06 -13.08 -6.42
C GLY A 618 -3.04 -13.80 -5.55
N THR A 619 -1.79 -13.55 -5.81
CA THR A 619 -0.63 -14.17 -5.14
C THR A 619 0.29 -13.14 -4.51
N PRO A 620 0.92 -13.49 -3.37
CA PRO A 620 0.71 -14.70 -2.59
C PRO A 620 -0.58 -14.64 -1.78
N SER A 621 -1.23 -15.80 -1.53
CA SER A 621 -2.35 -15.95 -0.59
C SER A 621 -2.06 -17.14 0.31
N PHE A 622 -2.41 -17.03 1.58
CA PHE A 622 -2.03 -18.03 2.58
C PHE A 622 -3.23 -18.54 3.37
N VAL A 623 -3.15 -19.81 3.77
CA VAL A 623 -4.05 -20.38 4.78
C VAL A 623 -3.21 -20.94 5.91
N ILE A 624 -3.42 -20.44 7.13
CA ILE A 624 -2.70 -20.86 8.33
C ILE A 624 -3.60 -21.82 9.11
N VAL A 625 -3.18 -23.06 9.17
CA VAL A 625 -4.00 -24.19 9.67
C VAL A 625 -3.34 -24.84 10.85
N ARG A 626 -4.06 -24.96 11.98
CA ARG A 626 -3.64 -25.83 13.07
C ARG A 626 -3.80 -27.30 12.68
N ALA A 627 -2.90 -28.15 13.11
CA ALA A 627 -2.99 -29.59 12.91
C ALA A 627 -4.33 -30.15 13.45
N GLY A 628 -5.08 -30.84 12.58
CA GLY A 628 -6.40 -31.39 12.90
C GLY A 628 -7.57 -30.41 12.87
N ALA A 629 -7.35 -29.13 12.58
CA ALA A 629 -8.43 -28.16 12.42
C ALA A 629 -9.17 -28.35 11.08
N LYS A 630 -10.46 -28.00 11.06
CA LYS A 630 -11.30 -28.04 9.85
C LYS A 630 -11.32 -26.73 9.08
N THR A 631 -10.83 -25.65 9.70
CA THR A 631 -10.73 -24.33 9.09
C THR A 631 -9.37 -23.71 9.38
N GLY A 632 -8.86 -22.92 8.46
CA GLY A 632 -7.63 -22.13 8.59
C GLY A 632 -7.90 -20.64 8.46
N ALA A 633 -7.09 -19.81 9.13
CA ALA A 633 -7.12 -18.37 8.96
C ALA A 633 -6.44 -17.96 7.65
N THR A 634 -6.99 -16.98 6.93
CA THR A 634 -6.41 -16.48 5.69
C THR A 634 -5.51 -15.27 5.94
N VAL A 635 -4.42 -15.19 5.17
CA VAL A 635 -3.57 -14.01 5.03
C VAL A 635 -3.40 -13.76 3.54
N VAL A 636 -3.75 -12.58 3.04
CA VAL A 636 -3.71 -12.27 1.60
C VAL A 636 -2.66 -11.21 1.33
N GLY A 637 -1.84 -11.44 0.30
CA GLY A 637 -0.73 -10.57 -0.10
C GLY A 637 0.56 -10.84 0.67
N ALA A 638 1.64 -10.16 0.26
CA ALA A 638 2.94 -10.20 0.94
C ALA A 638 2.89 -9.34 2.20
N GLN A 639 2.23 -9.86 3.21
CA GLN A 639 2.05 -9.19 4.50
C GLN A 639 3.33 -9.22 5.34
N GLU A 640 3.42 -8.31 6.29
CA GLU A 640 4.52 -8.23 7.23
C GLU A 640 4.52 -9.40 8.23
N TYR A 641 5.66 -9.62 8.88
CA TYR A 641 5.85 -10.70 9.83
C TYR A 641 4.82 -10.69 10.98
N SER A 642 4.43 -9.54 11.48
CA SER A 642 3.43 -9.37 12.53
C SER A 642 2.10 -10.06 12.21
N ARG A 643 1.63 -9.96 10.97
CA ARG A 643 0.38 -10.62 10.52
C ARG A 643 0.48 -12.14 10.55
N PHE A 644 1.60 -12.69 10.08
CA PHE A 644 1.85 -14.14 10.15
C PHE A 644 2.02 -14.60 11.58
N ARG A 645 2.79 -13.86 12.40
CA ARG A 645 2.99 -14.14 13.82
C ARG A 645 1.65 -14.24 14.54
N LYS A 646 0.80 -13.24 14.40
CA LYS A 646 -0.54 -13.19 15.00
C LYS A 646 -1.41 -14.38 14.61
N ALA A 647 -1.47 -14.73 13.32
CA ALA A 647 -2.26 -15.85 12.84
C ALA A 647 -1.72 -17.21 13.33
N ILE A 648 -0.39 -17.37 13.34
CA ILE A 648 0.28 -18.58 13.82
C ILE A 648 0.14 -18.73 15.32
N ASP A 649 0.33 -17.68 16.10
CA ASP A 649 0.20 -17.70 17.56
C ASP A 649 -1.24 -18.04 17.99
N ARG A 650 -2.24 -17.46 17.32
CA ARG A 650 -3.65 -17.84 17.52
C ARG A 650 -3.88 -19.31 17.20
N ALA A 651 -3.36 -19.81 16.07
CA ALA A 651 -3.49 -21.21 15.72
C ALA A 651 -2.79 -22.13 16.73
N LEU A 652 -1.63 -21.72 17.27
CA LEU A 652 -0.92 -22.48 18.32
C LEU A 652 -1.66 -22.48 19.66
N ALA A 653 -2.40 -21.42 19.97
CA ALA A 653 -3.17 -21.25 21.20
C ALA A 653 -4.52 -21.98 21.19
N GLU A 654 -5.05 -22.35 20.02
CA GLU A 654 -6.28 -23.14 19.94
C GLU A 654 -6.12 -24.46 20.72
N PRO A 655 -7.12 -24.90 21.51
CA PRO A 655 -7.04 -26.17 22.27
C PRO A 655 -6.96 -27.39 21.34
N ASP A 656 -6.29 -28.44 21.78
CA ASP A 656 -6.33 -29.74 21.10
C ASP A 656 -7.79 -30.25 21.13
N ARG A 657 -8.39 -30.45 19.96
CA ARG A 657 -9.77 -30.99 19.83
C ARG A 657 -9.75 -32.48 19.68
#